data_2ee1e26eb7b2862c5aeee4b0b6bf3850
#
_entry.id   2ee1e26eb7b2862c5aeee4b0b6bf3850
#
_cell.length_a   1.000
_cell.length_b   1.000
_cell.length_c   1.000
_cell.angle_alpha   90.00
_cell.angle_beta   90.00
_cell.angle_gamma   90.00
#
_symmetry.space_group_name_H-M   'P 1'
#
loop_
_entity.id
_entity.type
_entity.pdbx_description
1 polymer ?
#
loop_
_entity_poly.entity_id
_entity_poly.type
_entity_poly.pdbx_seq_one_letter_code
_entity_poly.pdbx_strand_id
1 'polypeptide(L)'
;MLKRVVRVLRCKLPACQGALRAGAALCAMLLLLAYSAPGIYGQVRERSQDYDAAQKRLAQGWNTWDVHSVTTQVLLPEGLAIRVALQRKTTLYGDAFLEDVLIGGGPGRLTEQVFPGPHAWDGSYTDARIVWRELDLRIQSAHAGKELVMLVTPLAKDKPGHLTPAVVFSASYLWNRPGTVERLADRIEAHGPSGTVPIYLAGTEAPFCDLPVSGPYLSSELKGPVGLSTGKRRSLEEIAQLVEEEHQAYEKTLGTPRSAAVDAIQTTLGWDTIYEPEGSRVISPVSRSWSVGWGGFVLFDWDTFFAATLAAIGDRDLAYANAIETLRESTPAGFVGNYARAGGWKSFDRSEPPVGAITVLGLYKKFHERWLLEETFAPLLSWNRWWQENRSAGMYLEYGSDGKNQPENLDDDSRGTRQGAIFESGLDNSPMYDEGFFNEKTHRLEIADVGLMGLYAADCDALAEIAAVLGKTPEEKELRERAKHYRESLATLWDEKSGMFLNKDLHTGRLNPRTSPTNFYPLLARAATPQQAQRMIQEHLLNAQEFGGDWVIPATPRNDPAFKDQNYWRGRIWGPMNYLVYLGLRNYDQAQVREELARKSLKLFEGEWTAKHHVHENYNSMTGAGDDVNSSDPFYHWGALLALIDYAETNDKPSPGDYVH
;
A
#
# COMPACT_ATOMS: atom_id res chain seq x y z
N MET A 1 34.62 -10.70 -0.18
CA MET A 1 35.50 -10.37 -1.30
C MET A 1 36.71 -9.47 -0.94
N LEU A 2 36.72 -8.81 0.22
CA LEU A 2 37.84 -7.91 0.63
C LEU A 2 39.11 -8.59 1.13
N LYS A 3 39.14 -9.89 1.34
CA LYS A 3 40.34 -10.62 1.85
C LYS A 3 41.25 -11.22 0.75
N ARG A 4 40.94 -11.04 -0.53
CA ARG A 4 41.74 -11.59 -1.65
C ARG A 4 42.62 -10.57 -2.42
N VAL A 5 42.47 -9.29 -2.19
CA VAL A 5 43.20 -8.22 -2.92
C VAL A 5 44.52 -7.80 -2.24
N VAL A 6 44.75 -8.16 -0.98
CA VAL A 6 45.95 -7.74 -0.23
C VAL A 6 47.15 -8.67 -0.42
N ARG A 7 47.08 -9.74 -1.23
CA ARG A 7 48.16 -10.76 -1.34
C ARG A 7 49.03 -10.70 -2.61
N VAL A 8 48.87 -9.72 -3.49
CA VAL A 8 49.58 -9.67 -4.78
C VAL A 8 50.64 -8.53 -4.90
N LEU A 9 50.76 -7.65 -3.90
CA LEU A 9 51.74 -6.56 -3.96
C LEU A 9 52.87 -6.70 -2.90
N ARG A 10 53.58 -7.84 -2.91
CA ARG A 10 54.93 -7.94 -2.34
C ARG A 10 55.88 -8.45 -3.40
N CYS A 11 56.37 -7.54 -4.26
CA CYS A 11 57.62 -7.73 -5.00
C CYS A 11 58.40 -6.42 -5.04
N LYS A 12 59.61 -6.53 -4.59
CA LYS A 12 60.70 -5.56 -4.42
C LYS A 12 60.89 -4.60 -5.59
N LEU A 13 61.04 -3.30 -5.28
CA LEU A 13 62.00 -2.41 -5.93
C LEU A 13 62.23 -1.15 -5.07
N PRO A 14 63.46 -0.64 -4.89
CA PRO A 14 63.77 0.52 -4.08
C PRO A 14 63.75 1.82 -4.90
N ALA A 15 63.55 2.92 -4.21
CA ALA A 15 63.68 4.31 -4.66
C ALA A 15 62.52 4.90 -5.47
N CYS A 16 61.47 5.42 -4.74
CA CYS A 16 60.65 6.57 -5.12
C CYS A 16 59.67 6.92 -3.97
N GLN A 17 60.19 7.39 -2.84
CA GLN A 17 59.36 7.74 -1.68
C GLN A 17 58.60 9.08 -1.82
N GLY A 18 58.88 9.89 -2.86
CA GLY A 18 58.18 11.17 -3.08
C GLY A 18 56.92 11.08 -3.93
N ALA A 19 56.90 10.19 -4.92
CA ALA A 19 55.76 10.05 -5.85
C ALA A 19 54.58 9.23 -5.28
N LEU A 20 54.87 8.30 -4.34
CA LEU A 20 53.83 7.46 -3.70
C LEU A 20 52.94 8.24 -2.70
N ARG A 21 53.47 9.30 -2.08
CA ARG A 21 52.66 10.15 -1.17
C ARG A 21 51.70 11.07 -1.93
N ALA A 22 52.08 11.58 -3.09
CA ALA A 22 51.23 12.39 -3.95
C ALA A 22 50.14 11.54 -4.65
N GLY A 23 50.49 10.34 -5.09
CA GLY A 23 49.55 9.41 -5.71
C GLY A 23 48.52 8.86 -4.71
N ALA A 24 48.94 8.53 -3.48
CA ALA A 24 48.00 8.07 -2.43
C ALA A 24 47.07 9.19 -1.94
N ALA A 25 47.56 10.44 -1.87
CA ALA A 25 46.74 11.60 -1.55
C ALA A 25 45.73 11.92 -2.68
N LEU A 26 46.15 11.79 -3.94
CA LEU A 26 45.28 11.99 -5.11
C LEU A 26 44.23 10.88 -5.23
N CYS A 27 44.57 9.62 -4.99
CA CYS A 27 43.63 8.50 -4.93
C CYS A 27 42.70 8.60 -3.74
N ALA A 28 43.16 9.05 -2.57
CA ALA A 28 42.26 9.29 -1.42
C ALA A 28 41.35 10.50 -1.65
N MET A 29 41.81 11.54 -2.35
CA MET A 29 41.03 12.69 -2.72
C MET A 29 40.00 12.36 -3.84
N LEU A 30 40.36 11.51 -4.80
CA LEU A 30 39.48 10.99 -5.84
C LEU A 30 38.47 9.98 -5.25
N LEU A 31 38.82 9.19 -4.24
CA LEU A 31 37.89 8.33 -3.51
C LEU A 31 36.95 9.14 -2.60
N LEU A 32 37.42 10.24 -1.99
CA LEU A 32 36.58 11.17 -1.25
C LEU A 32 35.68 12.00 -2.16
N LEU A 33 36.12 12.35 -3.37
CA LEU A 33 35.29 13.00 -4.38
C LEU A 33 34.30 12.02 -5.05
N ALA A 34 34.61 10.73 -5.13
CA ALA A 34 33.68 9.70 -5.57
C ALA A 34 32.62 9.36 -4.49
N TYR A 35 32.94 9.58 -3.19
CA TYR A 35 31.97 9.47 -2.10
C TYR A 35 31.11 10.73 -1.89
N SER A 36 31.51 11.86 -2.49
CA SER A 36 30.75 13.12 -2.48
C SER A 36 30.10 13.45 -3.83
N ALA A 37 30.12 12.55 -4.80
CA ALA A 37 29.20 12.63 -5.92
C ALA A 37 27.79 12.40 -5.33
N PRO A 38 26.86 13.37 -5.42
CA PRO A 38 25.46 13.08 -5.12
C PRO A 38 25.10 11.91 -6.04
N GLY A 39 24.65 10.80 -5.44
CA GLY A 39 24.17 9.66 -6.20
C GLY A 39 23.21 10.17 -7.27
N ILE A 40 23.17 9.50 -8.41
CA ILE A 40 22.22 9.73 -9.52
C ILE A 40 20.81 9.27 -9.05
N TYR A 41 20.42 9.67 -7.86
CA TYR A 41 19.05 9.63 -7.38
C TYR A 41 18.43 10.94 -7.79
N GLY A 42 17.29 10.87 -8.48
CA GLY A 42 16.55 12.05 -8.89
C GLY A 42 16.50 13.05 -7.73
N GLN A 43 16.70 14.33 -8.01
CA GLN A 43 16.64 15.37 -6.97
C GLN A 43 15.34 15.18 -6.20
N VAL A 44 15.44 14.72 -4.95
CA VAL A 44 14.29 14.67 -4.04
C VAL A 44 13.79 16.12 -3.97
N ARG A 45 12.64 16.38 -4.59
CA ARG A 45 12.04 17.70 -4.59
C ARG A 45 11.84 18.13 -3.14
N GLU A 46 12.28 19.34 -2.77
CA GLU A 46 12.03 19.86 -1.43
C GLU A 46 10.52 19.85 -1.15
N ARG A 47 10.12 19.44 0.04
CA ARG A 47 8.72 19.47 0.48
C ARG A 47 8.27 20.91 0.65
N SER A 48 7.05 21.23 0.27
CA SER A 48 6.45 22.51 0.63
C SER A 48 6.26 22.59 2.15
N GLN A 49 6.13 23.82 2.66
CA GLN A 49 5.89 24.04 4.09
C GLN A 49 4.58 23.41 4.57
N ASP A 50 3.54 23.44 3.73
CA ASP A 50 2.24 22.85 4.03
C ASP A 50 2.34 21.32 4.13
N TYR A 51 3.07 20.69 3.20
CA TYR A 51 3.28 19.26 3.23
C TYR A 51 4.17 18.82 4.41
N ASP A 52 5.24 19.56 4.70
CA ASP A 52 6.06 19.31 5.90
C ASP A 52 5.23 19.41 7.19
N ALA A 53 4.30 20.37 7.24
CA ALA A 53 3.38 20.49 8.38
C ALA A 53 2.42 19.29 8.48
N ALA A 54 1.92 18.76 7.34
CA ALA A 54 1.10 17.57 7.31
C ALA A 54 1.87 16.34 7.82
N GLN A 55 3.08 16.10 7.31
CA GLN A 55 3.93 15.00 7.78
C GLN A 55 4.29 15.12 9.28
N LYS A 56 4.50 16.34 9.79
CA LYS A 56 4.75 16.55 11.22
C LYS A 56 3.51 16.27 12.09
N ARG A 57 2.31 16.51 11.58
CA ARG A 57 1.07 16.14 12.29
C ARG A 57 0.88 14.64 12.33
N LEU A 58 1.20 13.93 11.23
CA LEU A 58 1.15 12.48 11.16
C LEU A 58 2.22 11.82 12.05
N ALA A 59 3.48 12.23 11.90
CA ALA A 59 4.64 11.61 12.55
C ALA A 59 4.80 12.07 14.02
N GLN A 60 3.79 11.85 14.86
CA GLN A 60 3.82 12.20 16.28
C GLN A 60 2.98 11.26 17.15
N GLY A 61 3.40 11.15 18.42
CA GLY A 61 2.69 10.31 19.40
C GLY A 61 3.01 8.82 19.24
N TRP A 62 2.33 8.02 20.08
CA TRP A 62 2.44 6.57 20.06
C TRP A 62 1.57 5.99 18.95
N ASN A 63 2.13 5.10 18.13
CA ASN A 63 1.38 4.32 17.16
C ASN A 63 2.19 3.08 16.72
N THR A 64 1.60 2.20 15.93
CA THR A 64 2.22 0.99 15.40
C THR A 64 3.13 1.30 14.19
N TRP A 65 4.10 2.21 14.36
CA TRP A 65 4.96 2.71 13.29
C TRP A 65 6.01 1.73 12.74
N ASP A 66 6.31 0.67 13.50
CA ASP A 66 7.34 -0.32 13.12
C ASP A 66 6.82 -1.29 12.07
N VAL A 67 7.46 -1.32 10.91
CA VAL A 67 7.08 -2.22 9.81
C VAL A 67 7.19 -3.71 10.17
N HIS A 68 8.07 -4.05 11.13
CA HIS A 68 8.38 -5.44 11.48
C HIS A 68 7.37 -6.09 12.41
N SER A 69 6.61 -5.31 13.19
CA SER A 69 5.68 -5.88 14.16
C SER A 69 4.49 -4.97 14.44
N VAL A 70 3.28 -5.51 14.25
CA VAL A 70 2.01 -4.83 14.57
C VAL A 70 1.79 -4.66 16.08
N THR A 71 2.54 -5.36 16.92
CA THR A 71 2.45 -5.26 18.39
C THR A 71 3.47 -4.28 18.99
N THR A 72 4.28 -3.64 18.15
CA THR A 72 5.25 -2.62 18.59
C THR A 72 4.61 -1.25 18.57
N GLN A 73 4.60 -0.57 19.72
CA GLN A 73 4.21 0.83 19.83
C GLN A 73 5.46 1.71 19.79
N VAL A 74 5.48 2.72 18.94
CA VAL A 74 6.63 3.63 18.78
C VAL A 74 6.19 5.06 19.02
N LEU A 75 6.92 5.78 19.87
CA LEU A 75 6.72 7.21 20.10
C LEU A 75 7.50 8.03 19.06
N LEU A 76 6.81 8.79 18.24
CA LEU A 76 7.42 9.76 17.34
C LEU A 76 7.33 11.19 17.90
N PRO A 77 8.33 12.05 17.62
CA PRO A 77 9.47 11.83 16.71
C PRO A 77 10.68 11.13 17.36
N GLU A 78 10.63 10.76 18.64
CA GLU A 78 11.77 10.25 19.40
C GLU A 78 12.27 8.87 18.89
N GLY A 79 11.38 8.04 18.34
CA GLY A 79 11.67 6.67 17.93
C GLY A 79 11.80 5.69 19.10
N LEU A 80 11.29 6.04 20.28
CA LEU A 80 11.21 5.12 21.41
C LEU A 80 10.16 4.04 21.13
N ALA A 81 10.59 2.81 21.03
CA ALA A 81 9.74 1.65 20.80
C ALA A 81 9.51 0.85 22.09
N ILE A 82 8.28 0.40 22.28
CA ILE A 82 7.90 -0.65 23.24
C ILE A 82 7.36 -1.81 22.42
N ARG A 83 8.11 -2.92 22.45
CA ARG A 83 7.78 -4.13 21.67
C ARG A 83 7.18 -5.17 22.59
N VAL A 84 6.07 -5.80 22.17
CA VAL A 84 5.44 -6.93 22.85
C VAL A 84 5.91 -8.22 22.20
N ALA A 85 6.54 -9.08 22.98
CA ALA A 85 6.94 -10.41 22.57
C ALA A 85 6.29 -11.47 23.45
N LEU A 86 6.19 -12.69 22.93
CA LEU A 86 5.60 -13.84 23.62
C LEU A 86 6.64 -14.94 23.82
N GLN A 87 6.70 -15.48 25.04
CA GLN A 87 7.53 -16.63 25.35
C GLN A 87 6.64 -17.83 25.70
N ARG A 88 6.83 -18.93 24.99
CA ARG A 88 6.25 -20.23 25.34
C ARG A 88 7.33 -21.14 25.89
N LYS A 89 7.31 -21.37 27.20
CA LYS A 89 8.25 -22.26 27.90
C LYS A 89 7.96 -23.72 27.55
N THR A 90 9.01 -24.49 27.29
CA THR A 90 8.92 -25.93 27.04
C THR A 90 9.96 -26.69 27.88
N THR A 91 9.67 -27.97 28.20
CA THR A 91 10.58 -28.80 28.97
C THR A 91 11.53 -29.64 28.12
N LEU A 92 11.31 -29.69 26.78
CA LEU A 92 11.97 -30.68 25.91
C LEU A 92 12.92 -30.11 24.87
N TYR A 93 12.65 -28.90 24.32
CA TYR A 93 13.38 -28.37 23.15
C TYR A 93 13.74 -26.88 23.25
N GLY A 94 13.86 -26.37 24.45
CA GLY A 94 14.04 -24.93 24.66
C GLY A 94 12.75 -24.12 24.52
N ASP A 95 12.84 -22.85 24.86
CA ASP A 95 11.71 -21.95 24.82
C ASP A 95 11.45 -21.46 23.41
N ALA A 96 10.18 -21.38 23.02
CA ALA A 96 9.78 -20.69 21.78
C ALA A 96 9.55 -19.21 22.10
N PHE A 97 9.98 -18.34 21.20
CA PHE A 97 9.88 -16.90 21.30
C PHE A 97 9.30 -16.30 20.03
N LEU A 98 8.37 -15.36 20.17
CA LEU A 98 7.76 -14.60 19.09
C LEU A 98 7.93 -13.12 19.39
N GLU A 99 8.65 -12.39 18.57
CA GLU A 99 8.89 -10.94 18.71
C GLU A 99 8.30 -10.14 17.57
N ASP A 100 8.57 -10.56 16.33
CA ASP A 100 8.03 -9.92 15.14
C ASP A 100 6.69 -10.55 14.78
N VAL A 101 5.63 -9.75 14.78
CA VAL A 101 4.25 -10.19 14.54
C VAL A 101 3.70 -9.45 13.34
N LEU A 102 3.33 -10.17 12.30
CA LEU A 102 2.76 -9.61 11.07
C LEU A 102 1.37 -10.20 10.79
N ILE A 103 0.49 -9.37 10.24
CA ILE A 103 -0.81 -9.85 9.74
C ILE A 103 -0.52 -10.66 8.46
N GLY A 104 -1.06 -11.89 8.41
CA GLY A 104 -0.86 -12.79 7.28
C GLY A 104 0.47 -13.55 7.29
N GLY A 105 1.34 -13.29 8.24
CA GLY A 105 2.68 -13.87 8.30
C GLY A 105 3.60 -13.36 7.17
N GLY A 106 4.91 -13.30 7.41
CA GLY A 106 5.86 -13.01 6.34
C GLY A 106 6.06 -14.22 5.40
N PRO A 107 6.72 -14.06 4.26
CA PRO A 107 6.97 -15.14 3.31
C PRO A 107 7.58 -16.38 3.99
N GLY A 108 6.83 -17.49 3.98
CA GLY A 108 7.23 -18.75 4.59
C GLY A 108 7.06 -18.84 6.11
N ARG A 109 6.33 -17.91 6.75
CA ARG A 109 6.10 -17.86 8.20
C ARG A 109 4.61 -17.82 8.51
N LEU A 110 4.00 -18.92 8.80
CA LEU A 110 2.66 -19.00 9.40
C LEU A 110 2.78 -19.72 10.75
N THR A 111 3.49 -19.11 11.71
CA THR A 111 3.53 -19.61 13.07
C THR A 111 2.46 -18.98 13.96
N GLU A 112 2.00 -17.77 13.58
CA GLU A 112 0.95 -17.01 14.25
C GLU A 112 -0.20 -16.69 13.32
N GLN A 113 -1.40 -16.56 13.89
CA GLN A 113 -2.58 -15.98 13.24
C GLN A 113 -2.90 -14.67 13.93
N VAL A 114 -2.98 -13.59 13.16
CA VAL A 114 -3.32 -12.26 13.66
C VAL A 114 -4.70 -11.89 13.13
N PHE A 115 -5.59 -11.53 14.04
CA PHE A 115 -6.92 -11.00 13.75
C PHE A 115 -6.87 -9.51 14.09
N PRO A 116 -6.64 -8.62 13.11
CA PRO A 116 -6.57 -7.20 13.35
C PRO A 116 -7.96 -6.67 13.74
N GLY A 117 -8.03 -6.02 14.89
CA GLY A 117 -9.22 -5.32 15.36
C GLY A 117 -9.09 -3.81 15.12
N PRO A 118 -9.95 -3.01 15.77
CA PRO A 118 -9.95 -1.56 15.65
C PRO A 118 -8.56 -0.93 15.74
N HIS A 119 -8.31 0.05 14.86
CA HIS A 119 -7.11 0.87 14.87
C HIS A 119 -7.48 2.32 14.58
N ALA A 120 -7.35 3.19 15.57
CA ALA A 120 -7.56 4.62 15.39
C ALA A 120 -6.48 5.23 14.48
N TRP A 121 -6.85 6.21 13.64
CA TRP A 121 -5.91 6.88 12.72
C TRP A 121 -4.65 7.40 13.43
N ASP A 122 -4.81 8.01 14.59
CA ASP A 122 -3.75 8.59 15.39
C ASP A 122 -3.07 7.61 16.37
N GLY A 123 -3.46 6.33 16.33
CA GLY A 123 -2.96 5.30 17.26
C GLY A 123 -3.50 5.41 18.68
N SER A 124 -4.48 6.30 18.94
CA SER A 124 -5.05 6.48 20.29
C SER A 124 -5.68 5.20 20.85
N TYR A 125 -6.12 4.31 19.99
CA TYR A 125 -6.60 2.98 20.33
C TYR A 125 -6.21 1.96 19.28
N THR A 126 -5.66 0.82 19.71
CA THR A 126 -5.43 -0.36 18.86
C THR A 126 -5.86 -1.64 19.55
N ASP A 127 -6.31 -2.62 18.78
CA ASP A 127 -6.76 -3.91 19.28
C ASP A 127 -6.42 -5.03 18.30
N ALA A 128 -5.71 -6.04 18.72
CA ALA A 128 -5.41 -7.22 17.91
C ALA A 128 -5.53 -8.50 18.73
N ARG A 129 -6.11 -9.54 18.12
CA ARG A 129 -6.08 -10.89 18.66
C ARG A 129 -5.00 -11.69 17.96
N ILE A 130 -4.18 -12.39 18.74
CA ILE A 130 -3.08 -13.22 18.24
C ILE A 130 -3.28 -14.64 18.73
N VAL A 131 -3.27 -15.59 17.80
CA VAL A 131 -3.20 -17.03 18.09
C VAL A 131 -1.83 -17.53 17.66
N TRP A 132 -1.02 -17.93 18.63
CA TRP A 132 0.32 -18.45 18.39
C TRP A 132 0.53 -19.74 19.17
N ARG A 133 0.74 -20.83 18.45
CA ARG A 133 0.74 -22.18 19.04
C ARG A 133 -0.57 -22.45 19.78
N GLU A 134 -0.53 -22.60 21.11
CA GLU A 134 -1.71 -22.83 21.96
C GLU A 134 -2.15 -21.57 22.72
N LEU A 135 -1.44 -20.44 22.52
CA LEU A 135 -1.80 -19.16 23.10
C LEU A 135 -2.85 -18.48 22.25
N ASP A 136 -3.86 -17.92 22.88
CA ASP A 136 -4.89 -17.08 22.29
C ASP A 136 -5.01 -15.83 23.14
N LEU A 137 -4.57 -14.69 22.60
CA LEU A 137 -4.35 -13.45 23.32
C LEU A 137 -5.01 -12.28 22.61
N ARG A 138 -5.50 -11.34 23.41
CA ARG A 138 -5.86 -10.00 22.95
C ARG A 138 -4.80 -9.02 23.42
N ILE A 139 -4.29 -8.20 22.52
CA ILE A 139 -3.32 -7.14 22.80
C ILE A 139 -3.97 -5.82 22.42
N GLN A 140 -4.12 -4.94 23.40
CA GLN A 140 -4.70 -3.61 23.21
C GLN A 140 -3.72 -2.54 23.65
N SER A 141 -3.75 -1.39 22.97
CA SER A 141 -3.06 -0.19 23.43
C SER A 141 -4.02 0.99 23.46
N ALA A 142 -3.75 1.94 24.34
CA ALA A 142 -4.51 3.16 24.43
C ALA A 142 -3.63 4.35 24.84
N HIS A 143 -3.99 5.54 24.42
CA HIS A 143 -3.34 6.75 24.89
C HIS A 143 -3.94 7.19 26.23
N ALA A 144 -3.09 7.68 27.12
CA ALA A 144 -3.46 8.33 28.37
C ALA A 144 -2.86 9.77 28.35
N GLY A 145 -3.42 10.63 27.52
CA GLY A 145 -2.81 11.90 27.12
C GLY A 145 -1.58 11.66 26.23
N LYS A 146 -0.37 12.01 26.70
CA LYS A 146 0.88 11.74 25.98
C LYS A 146 1.52 10.39 26.35
N GLU A 147 0.93 9.68 27.30
CA GLU A 147 1.43 8.42 27.81
C GLU A 147 0.75 7.25 27.10
N LEU A 148 1.41 6.10 27.07
CA LEU A 148 0.90 4.85 26.52
C LEU A 148 0.48 3.92 27.64
N VAL A 149 -0.64 3.23 27.47
CA VAL A 149 -0.99 2.04 28.24
C VAL A 149 -1.20 0.87 27.28
N MET A 150 -0.83 -0.33 27.73
CA MET A 150 -1.04 -1.58 26.98
C MET A 150 -1.65 -2.63 27.90
N LEU A 151 -2.53 -3.44 27.34
CA LEU A 151 -3.21 -4.53 28.03
C LEU A 151 -3.11 -5.81 27.20
N VAL A 152 -2.52 -6.86 27.77
CA VAL A 152 -2.45 -8.21 27.19
C VAL A 152 -3.36 -9.13 27.98
N THR A 153 -4.38 -9.69 27.33
CA THR A 153 -5.40 -10.52 27.97
C THR A 153 -5.40 -11.92 27.36
N PRO A 154 -5.08 -12.98 28.11
CA PRO A 154 -5.30 -14.35 27.67
C PRO A 154 -6.79 -14.64 27.46
N LEU A 155 -7.18 -15.13 26.28
CA LEU A 155 -8.57 -15.47 25.93
C LEU A 155 -8.88 -16.95 26.20
N ALA A 156 -7.86 -17.81 26.13
CA ALA A 156 -7.99 -19.22 26.47
C ALA A 156 -7.21 -19.55 27.74
N LYS A 157 -7.77 -20.42 28.57
CA LYS A 157 -7.05 -20.96 29.76
C LYS A 157 -5.99 -21.94 29.28
N ASP A 158 -4.80 -21.82 29.85
CA ASP A 158 -3.70 -22.77 29.62
C ASP A 158 -4.10 -24.20 30.03
N LYS A 159 -3.66 -25.19 29.28
CA LYS A 159 -3.92 -26.60 29.59
C LYS A 159 -3.11 -27.01 30.80
N PRO A 160 -3.67 -27.81 31.73
CA PRO A 160 -2.93 -28.35 32.85
C PRO A 160 -1.65 -29.09 32.40
N GLY A 161 -0.54 -28.86 33.11
CA GLY A 161 0.73 -29.54 32.85
C GLY A 161 1.70 -28.82 31.91
N HIS A 162 1.33 -27.65 31.32
CA HIS A 162 2.24 -26.80 30.61
C HIS A 162 2.88 -25.75 31.52
N LEU A 163 4.11 -25.34 31.20
CA LEU A 163 4.73 -24.19 31.86
C LEU A 163 3.98 -22.93 31.47
N THR A 164 3.74 -22.05 32.43
CA THR A 164 3.02 -20.78 32.16
C THR A 164 3.79 -19.95 31.14
N PRO A 165 3.15 -19.50 30.06
CA PRO A 165 3.76 -18.60 29.10
C PRO A 165 4.01 -17.22 29.73
N ALA A 166 4.86 -16.42 29.09
CA ALA A 166 5.13 -15.07 29.53
C ALA A 166 4.93 -14.07 28.37
N VAL A 167 4.47 -12.88 28.72
CA VAL A 167 4.59 -11.69 27.87
C VAL A 167 5.87 -10.95 28.26
N VAL A 168 6.55 -10.44 27.24
CA VAL A 168 7.81 -9.70 27.39
C VAL A 168 7.63 -8.33 26.73
N PHE A 169 7.90 -7.27 27.48
CA PHE A 169 7.90 -5.90 26.99
C PHE A 169 9.35 -5.41 26.95
N SER A 170 9.93 -5.27 25.78
CA SER A 170 11.26 -4.69 25.59
C SER A 170 11.15 -3.23 25.15
N ALA A 171 12.14 -2.41 25.50
CA ALA A 171 12.22 -1.03 25.08
C ALA A 171 13.55 -0.71 24.42
N SER A 172 13.51 0.05 23.33
CA SER A 172 14.70 0.48 22.58
C SER A 172 14.41 1.74 21.77
N TYR A 173 15.44 2.42 21.30
CA TYR A 173 15.31 3.47 20.30
C TYR A 173 15.55 2.87 18.91
N LEU A 174 14.59 3.05 18.00
CA LEU A 174 14.67 2.58 16.63
C LEU A 174 15.40 3.60 15.73
N TRP A 175 15.79 3.15 14.53
CA TRP A 175 16.28 3.98 13.43
C TRP A 175 17.49 4.87 13.80
N ASN A 176 18.37 4.35 14.68
CA ASN A 176 19.54 5.09 15.19
C ASN A 176 19.18 6.44 15.84
N ARG A 177 17.95 6.60 16.33
CA ARG A 177 17.56 7.78 17.09
C ARG A 177 18.34 7.86 18.40
N PRO A 178 18.74 9.08 18.83
CA PRO A 178 19.52 9.25 20.03
C PRO A 178 18.72 8.93 21.28
N GLY A 179 19.30 8.15 22.18
CA GLY A 179 18.69 7.78 23.47
C GLY A 179 19.34 6.55 24.06
N THR A 180 19.09 6.32 25.33
CA THR A 180 19.54 5.14 26.07
C THR A 180 18.37 4.55 26.86
N VAL A 181 18.39 3.25 27.07
CA VAL A 181 17.36 2.55 27.85
C VAL A 181 18.07 1.74 28.91
N GLU A 182 17.60 1.84 30.16
CA GLU A 182 18.16 1.07 31.27
C GLU A 182 17.08 0.35 32.08
N ARG A 183 17.41 -0.80 32.64
CA ARG A 183 16.54 -1.58 33.53
C ARG A 183 16.87 -1.24 35.00
N LEU A 184 15.91 -0.66 35.68
CA LEU A 184 15.94 -0.46 37.13
C LEU A 184 15.23 -1.59 37.85
N ALA A 185 15.27 -1.61 39.18
CA ALA A 185 14.70 -2.70 39.97
C ALA A 185 13.21 -2.97 39.71
N ASP A 186 12.42 -1.91 39.42
CA ASP A 186 10.96 -1.97 39.33
C ASP A 186 10.38 -1.38 38.03
N ARG A 187 11.24 -0.94 37.11
CA ARG A 187 10.85 -0.31 35.87
C ARG A 187 11.97 -0.29 34.82
N ILE A 188 11.63 0.10 33.63
CA ILE A 188 12.60 0.57 32.61
C ILE A 188 12.55 2.09 32.59
N GLU A 189 13.70 2.74 32.37
CA GLU A 189 13.79 4.15 32.04
C GLU A 189 14.39 4.34 30.65
N ALA A 190 13.68 5.06 29.78
CA ALA A 190 14.15 5.47 28.46
C ALA A 190 14.51 6.96 28.51
N HIS A 191 15.78 7.29 28.22
CA HIS A 191 16.33 8.64 28.25
C HIS A 191 16.56 9.12 26.82
N GLY A 192 15.76 10.08 26.37
CA GLY A 192 15.82 10.65 25.02
C GLY A 192 15.93 12.18 25.03
N PRO A 193 15.97 12.81 23.86
CA PRO A 193 16.07 14.26 23.73
C PRO A 193 14.94 15.04 24.43
N SER A 194 13.73 14.46 24.50
CA SER A 194 12.57 15.10 25.13
C SER A 194 12.45 14.83 26.63
N GLY A 195 13.39 14.07 27.21
CA GLY A 195 13.42 13.74 28.64
C GLY A 195 13.41 12.25 28.93
N THR A 196 13.00 11.90 30.14
CA THR A 196 12.96 10.51 30.60
C THR A 196 11.52 9.99 30.57
N VAL A 197 11.33 8.81 29.99
CA VAL A 197 10.07 8.06 29.96
C VAL A 197 10.22 6.82 30.81
N PRO A 198 9.68 6.78 32.04
CA PRO A 198 9.63 5.55 32.82
C PRO A 198 8.53 4.62 32.29
N ILE A 199 8.79 3.31 32.34
CA ILE A 199 7.92 2.25 31.82
C ILE A 199 7.70 1.23 32.94
N TYR A 200 6.45 1.00 33.31
CA TYR A 200 6.06 0.18 34.46
C TYR A 200 5.22 -1.02 34.02
N LEU A 201 5.49 -2.17 34.65
CA LEU A 201 4.69 -3.38 34.53
C LEU A 201 3.56 -3.37 35.55
N ALA A 202 2.35 -3.72 35.15
CA ALA A 202 1.20 -4.05 36.00
C ALA A 202 0.87 -5.54 35.83
N GLY A 203 1.50 -6.35 36.66
CA GLY A 203 1.42 -7.82 36.63
C GLY A 203 2.44 -8.43 37.59
N THR A 204 2.46 -9.76 37.66
CA THR A 204 3.46 -10.50 38.45
C THR A 204 4.70 -10.70 37.60
N GLU A 205 5.81 -10.11 37.99
CA GLU A 205 7.07 -10.26 37.26
C GLU A 205 7.45 -11.74 37.15
N ALA A 206 7.73 -12.18 35.91
CA ALA A 206 8.19 -13.53 35.67
C ALA A 206 9.64 -13.71 36.18
N PRO A 207 10.05 -14.91 36.59
CA PRO A 207 11.43 -15.16 36.90
C PRO A 207 12.34 -14.76 35.73
N PHE A 208 13.50 -14.18 36.08
CA PHE A 208 14.50 -13.83 35.09
C PHE A 208 14.84 -15.03 34.20
N CYS A 209 14.85 -14.81 32.89
CA CYS A 209 15.34 -15.77 31.93
C CYS A 209 16.15 -14.99 30.87
N ASP A 210 17.15 -15.65 30.31
CA ASP A 210 17.92 -15.11 29.21
C ASP A 210 17.05 -15.15 27.96
N LEU A 211 16.64 -13.96 27.47
CA LEU A 211 15.77 -13.80 26.32
C LEU A 211 16.52 -13.18 25.15
N PRO A 212 16.24 -13.58 23.92
CA PRO A 212 16.90 -13.04 22.72
C PRO A 212 16.32 -11.67 22.32
N VAL A 213 16.19 -10.74 23.27
CA VAL A 213 15.70 -9.38 23.03
C VAL A 213 16.85 -8.39 22.94
N SER A 214 16.69 -7.38 22.12
CA SER A 214 17.73 -6.39 21.82
C SER A 214 17.86 -5.24 22.83
N GLY A 215 17.14 -5.28 23.95
CA GLY A 215 17.16 -4.20 24.94
C GLY A 215 16.69 -4.64 26.33
N PRO A 216 16.69 -3.72 27.32
CA PRO A 216 16.08 -3.94 28.61
C PRO A 216 14.60 -4.33 28.47
N TYR A 217 14.16 -5.27 29.30
CA TYR A 217 12.79 -5.78 29.25
C TYR A 217 12.16 -5.94 30.64
N LEU A 218 10.83 -5.98 30.62
CA LEU A 218 9.96 -6.42 31.72
C LEU A 218 9.20 -7.64 31.23
N SER A 219 9.05 -8.66 32.05
CA SER A 219 8.28 -9.86 31.68
C SER A 219 7.30 -10.26 32.78
N SER A 220 6.15 -10.77 32.36
CA SER A 220 5.13 -11.26 33.29
C SER A 220 4.58 -12.60 32.84
N GLU A 221 4.28 -13.48 33.83
CA GLU A 221 3.55 -14.71 33.54
C GLU A 221 2.11 -14.39 33.10
N LEU A 222 1.65 -15.05 32.03
CA LEU A 222 0.29 -14.91 31.49
C LEU A 222 -0.72 -15.82 32.20
N LYS A 223 -0.82 -15.72 33.54
CA LYS A 223 -1.85 -16.38 34.35
C LYS A 223 -3.19 -15.64 34.32
N GLY A 224 -3.20 -14.42 33.81
CA GLY A 224 -4.32 -13.51 33.70
C GLY A 224 -3.88 -12.27 32.90
N PRO A 225 -4.70 -11.21 32.84
CA PRO A 225 -4.34 -9.97 32.18
C PRO A 225 -3.06 -9.36 32.76
N VAL A 226 -2.25 -8.77 31.88
CA VAL A 226 -1.00 -8.08 32.20
C VAL A 226 -1.04 -6.72 31.55
N GLY A 227 -0.67 -5.68 32.30
CA GLY A 227 -0.66 -4.30 31.81
C GLY A 227 0.75 -3.71 31.76
N LEU A 228 0.91 -2.67 30.95
CA LEU A 228 2.08 -1.81 30.92
C LEU A 228 1.62 -0.37 30.89
N SER A 229 2.37 0.54 31.52
CA SER A 229 2.11 1.97 31.44
C SER A 229 3.41 2.77 31.34
N THR A 230 3.40 3.85 30.56
CA THR A 230 4.49 4.84 30.52
C THR A 230 4.17 6.05 31.38
N GLY A 231 5.20 6.85 31.71
CA GLY A 231 5.07 8.09 32.47
C GLY A 231 4.82 7.87 33.95
N LYS A 232 3.68 7.38 34.34
CA LYS A 232 3.36 7.04 35.74
C LYS A 232 2.98 5.57 35.89
N ARG A 233 3.23 5.01 37.08
CA ARG A 233 2.77 3.67 37.44
C ARG A 233 1.24 3.67 37.57
N ARG A 234 0.60 2.69 36.94
CA ARG A 234 -0.85 2.45 37.03
C ARG A 234 -1.14 1.02 37.48
N SER A 235 -2.27 0.84 38.13
CA SER A 235 -2.80 -0.49 38.42
C SER A 235 -3.36 -1.14 37.16
N LEU A 236 -3.57 -2.45 37.19
CA LEU A 236 -4.19 -3.17 36.05
C LEU A 236 -5.62 -2.69 35.77
N GLU A 237 -6.37 -2.34 36.82
CA GLU A 237 -7.72 -1.81 36.75
C GLU A 237 -7.73 -0.43 36.07
N GLU A 238 -6.79 0.46 36.43
CA GLU A 238 -6.65 1.77 35.78
C GLU A 238 -6.30 1.63 34.28
N ILE A 239 -5.43 0.68 33.93
CA ILE A 239 -5.06 0.42 32.53
C ILE A 239 -6.27 -0.12 31.77
N ALA A 240 -6.99 -1.08 32.32
CA ALA A 240 -8.19 -1.65 31.68
C ALA A 240 -9.29 -0.61 31.48
N GLN A 241 -9.45 0.31 32.42
CA GLN A 241 -10.41 1.42 32.30
C GLN A 241 -10.02 2.38 31.18
N LEU A 242 -8.75 2.78 31.07
CA LEU A 242 -8.26 3.67 30.00
C LEU A 242 -8.41 3.04 28.62
N VAL A 243 -8.12 1.75 28.50
CA VAL A 243 -8.30 0.99 27.25
C VAL A 243 -9.79 0.98 26.85
N GLU A 244 -10.70 0.80 27.81
CA GLU A 244 -12.14 0.81 27.53
C GLU A 244 -12.65 2.23 27.18
N GLU A 245 -12.15 3.28 27.83
CA GLU A 245 -12.49 4.67 27.52
C GLU A 245 -12.09 5.05 26.09
N GLU A 246 -10.88 4.67 25.64
CA GLU A 246 -10.41 4.92 24.28
C GLU A 246 -11.13 4.04 23.26
N HIS A 247 -11.48 2.81 23.59
CA HIS A 247 -12.34 1.97 22.76
C HIS A 247 -13.70 2.65 22.50
N GLN A 248 -14.34 3.16 23.54
CA GLN A 248 -15.61 3.87 23.42
C GLN A 248 -15.47 5.19 22.63
N ALA A 249 -14.33 5.88 22.75
CA ALA A 249 -14.03 7.06 21.93
C ALA A 249 -13.89 6.69 20.46
N TYR A 250 -13.16 5.61 20.15
CA TYR A 250 -13.06 5.06 18.80
C TYR A 250 -14.44 4.73 18.21
N GLU A 251 -15.28 3.98 18.93
CA GLU A 251 -16.63 3.60 18.47
C GLU A 251 -17.49 4.84 18.11
N LYS A 252 -17.34 5.94 18.83
CA LYS A 252 -18.05 7.19 18.52
C LYS A 252 -17.61 7.83 17.19
N THR A 253 -16.37 7.62 16.77
CA THR A 253 -15.86 8.17 15.49
C THR A 253 -16.50 7.50 14.27
N LEU A 254 -16.99 6.27 14.42
CA LEU A 254 -17.61 5.50 13.34
C LEU A 254 -19.05 5.93 13.03
N GLY A 255 -19.62 6.81 13.84
CA GLY A 255 -20.99 7.31 13.67
C GLY A 255 -22.08 6.41 14.26
N THR A 256 -23.33 6.88 14.19
CA THR A 256 -24.48 6.11 14.68
C THR A 256 -25.59 6.12 13.61
N PRO A 257 -25.94 4.96 13.01
CA PRO A 257 -25.38 3.63 13.30
C PRO A 257 -23.92 3.49 12.85
N ARG A 258 -23.18 2.58 13.49
CA ARG A 258 -21.80 2.27 13.14
C ARG A 258 -21.68 1.89 11.65
N SER A 259 -20.80 2.57 10.92
CA SER A 259 -20.51 2.24 9.53
C SER A 259 -19.45 1.15 9.47
N ALA A 260 -19.85 -0.07 9.08
CA ALA A 260 -18.92 -1.19 8.89
C ALA A 260 -17.86 -0.88 7.83
N ALA A 261 -18.22 -0.16 6.77
CA ALA A 261 -17.28 0.25 5.74
C ALA A 261 -16.21 1.23 6.27
N VAL A 262 -16.63 2.22 7.06
CA VAL A 262 -15.68 3.18 7.68
C VAL A 262 -14.73 2.49 8.64
N ASP A 263 -15.26 1.63 9.52
CA ASP A 263 -14.45 0.83 10.46
C ASP A 263 -13.43 -0.03 9.72
N ALA A 264 -13.86 -0.75 8.70
CA ALA A 264 -13.00 -1.62 7.92
C ALA A 264 -11.88 -0.86 7.19
N ILE A 265 -12.20 0.26 6.54
CA ILE A 265 -11.22 1.08 5.83
C ILE A 265 -10.22 1.71 6.81
N GLN A 266 -10.71 2.27 7.91
CA GLN A 266 -9.85 2.87 8.94
C GLN A 266 -8.93 1.83 9.57
N THR A 267 -9.48 0.69 9.97
CA THR A 267 -8.70 -0.42 10.56
C THR A 267 -7.64 -0.93 9.58
N THR A 268 -8.00 -1.14 8.32
CA THR A 268 -7.05 -1.62 7.29
C THR A 268 -5.87 -0.67 7.15
N LEU A 269 -6.12 0.61 6.89
CA LEU A 269 -5.05 1.57 6.70
C LEU A 269 -4.27 1.84 7.98
N GLY A 270 -4.93 1.85 9.15
CA GLY A 270 -4.26 2.00 10.44
C GLY A 270 -3.19 0.94 10.64
N TRP A 271 -3.51 -0.33 10.38
CA TRP A 271 -2.55 -1.42 10.50
C TRP A 271 -1.46 -1.44 9.42
N ASP A 272 -1.73 -0.95 8.20
CA ASP A 272 -0.74 -0.90 7.12
C ASP A 272 0.16 0.35 7.17
N THR A 273 -0.28 1.41 7.85
CA THR A 273 0.49 2.65 7.97
C THR A 273 1.74 2.47 8.82
N ILE A 274 2.88 2.91 8.29
CA ILE A 274 4.19 2.84 8.94
C ILE A 274 4.90 4.19 8.91
N TYR A 275 5.95 4.31 9.73
CA TYR A 275 6.94 5.38 9.59
C TYR A 275 8.17 4.84 8.83
N GLU A 276 8.49 5.48 7.70
CA GLU A 276 9.66 5.17 6.91
C GLU A 276 10.78 6.16 7.26
N PRO A 277 11.89 5.68 7.89
CA PRO A 277 12.87 6.55 8.51
C PRO A 277 13.82 7.26 7.54
N GLU A 278 14.13 6.67 6.36
CA GLU A 278 15.06 7.26 5.39
C GLU A 278 14.46 8.52 4.77
N GLY A 279 13.19 8.47 4.38
CA GLY A 279 12.42 9.62 3.90
C GLY A 279 11.85 10.49 5.01
N SER A 280 11.94 10.07 6.28
CA SER A 280 11.28 10.74 7.42
C SER A 280 9.80 11.02 7.14
N ARG A 281 9.06 9.96 6.81
CA ARG A 281 7.68 10.05 6.31
C ARG A 281 6.77 8.96 6.89
N VAL A 282 5.49 9.31 7.03
CA VAL A 282 4.41 8.37 7.28
C VAL A 282 3.77 8.02 5.94
N ILE A 283 3.62 6.73 5.67
CA ILE A 283 3.07 6.17 4.44
C ILE A 283 2.24 4.92 4.74
N SER A 284 1.32 4.59 3.83
CA SER A 284 0.58 3.33 3.87
C SER A 284 1.03 2.44 2.70
N PRO A 285 2.03 1.56 2.90
CA PRO A 285 2.39 0.58 1.88
C PRO A 285 1.26 -0.43 1.67
N VAL A 286 1.37 -1.23 0.62
CA VAL A 286 0.33 -2.21 0.23
C VAL A 286 -0.01 -3.21 1.34
N SER A 287 0.99 -3.66 2.08
CA SER A 287 0.88 -4.41 3.34
C SER A 287 2.24 -4.43 4.06
N ARG A 288 2.25 -4.76 5.36
CA ARG A 288 3.51 -4.90 6.11
C ARG A 288 4.30 -6.13 5.67
N SER A 289 3.63 -7.22 5.32
CA SER A 289 4.32 -8.45 4.89
C SER A 289 5.10 -8.24 3.59
N TRP A 290 4.52 -7.54 2.62
CA TRP A 290 5.23 -7.11 1.42
C TRP A 290 6.40 -6.18 1.75
N SER A 291 6.17 -5.17 2.59
CA SER A 291 7.19 -4.20 2.97
C SER A 291 8.41 -4.85 3.61
N VAL A 292 8.21 -5.78 4.54
CA VAL A 292 9.31 -6.56 5.14
C VAL A 292 10.03 -7.40 4.09
N GLY A 293 9.30 -8.05 3.19
CA GLY A 293 9.86 -8.84 2.10
C GLY A 293 10.69 -8.00 1.11
N TRP A 294 10.38 -6.71 0.97
CA TRP A 294 11.04 -5.77 0.05
C TRP A 294 12.04 -4.82 0.74
N GLY A 295 12.40 -5.12 1.98
CA GLY A 295 13.51 -4.46 2.69
C GLY A 295 13.14 -3.28 3.58
N GLY A 296 11.86 -3.04 3.86
CA GLY A 296 11.39 -2.04 4.81
C GLY A 296 10.13 -1.29 4.37
N PHE A 297 9.96 -1.04 3.08
CA PHE A 297 8.70 -0.59 2.49
C PHE A 297 8.63 -0.97 1.02
N VAL A 298 7.43 -1.03 0.48
CA VAL A 298 7.14 -1.02 -0.95
C VAL A 298 5.89 -0.20 -1.21
N LEU A 299 6.00 0.73 -2.15
CA LEU A 299 4.89 1.48 -2.72
C LEU A 299 4.75 1.03 -4.17
N PHE A 300 3.59 0.48 -4.52
CA PHE A 300 3.19 0.35 -5.91
C PHE A 300 2.41 1.60 -6.30
N ASP A 301 2.52 1.99 -7.55
CA ASP A 301 2.00 3.24 -8.10
C ASP A 301 0.49 3.41 -7.82
N TRP A 302 -0.37 2.69 -8.56
CA TRP A 302 -1.82 2.87 -8.44
C TRP A 302 -2.38 2.43 -7.09
N ASP A 303 -1.75 1.41 -6.45
CA ASP A 303 -2.11 0.93 -5.11
C ASP A 303 -2.04 2.04 -4.07
N THR A 304 -0.95 2.80 -4.09
CA THR A 304 -0.74 3.87 -3.11
C THR A 304 -1.67 5.07 -3.36
N PHE A 305 -2.04 5.35 -4.61
CA PHE A 305 -3.11 6.30 -4.91
C PHE A 305 -4.48 5.80 -4.41
N PHE A 306 -4.75 4.50 -4.46
CA PHE A 306 -5.94 3.95 -3.83
C PHE A 306 -5.89 4.05 -2.29
N ALA A 307 -4.71 3.86 -1.67
CA ALA A 307 -4.55 4.14 -0.24
C ALA A 307 -4.88 5.61 0.09
N ALA A 308 -4.46 6.57 -0.76
CA ALA A 308 -4.83 7.97 -0.60
C ALA A 308 -6.36 8.19 -0.68
N THR A 309 -7.02 7.52 -1.62
CA THR A 309 -8.48 7.57 -1.76
C THR A 309 -9.21 6.98 -0.56
N LEU A 310 -8.73 5.86 -0.04
CA LEU A 310 -9.26 5.22 1.17
C LEU A 310 -9.05 6.09 2.41
N ALA A 311 -7.86 6.63 2.62
CA ALA A 311 -7.53 7.51 3.75
C ALA A 311 -8.41 8.77 3.78
N ALA A 312 -8.83 9.25 2.61
CA ALA A 312 -9.65 10.45 2.50
C ALA A 312 -11.00 10.35 3.24
N ILE A 313 -11.46 9.17 3.64
CA ILE A 313 -12.70 9.06 4.43
C ILE A 313 -12.57 9.62 5.84
N GLY A 314 -11.37 9.57 6.45
CA GLY A 314 -11.17 9.94 7.85
C GLY A 314 -9.86 10.64 8.19
N ASP A 315 -8.80 10.48 7.41
CA ASP A 315 -7.51 11.13 7.63
C ASP A 315 -7.02 11.86 6.37
N ARG A 316 -7.22 13.18 6.37
CA ARG A 316 -6.81 14.07 5.28
C ARG A 316 -5.30 14.07 5.07
N ASP A 317 -4.52 14.17 6.16
CA ASP A 317 -3.07 14.32 6.07
C ASP A 317 -2.43 13.02 5.56
N LEU A 318 -2.96 11.86 5.95
CA LEU A 318 -2.54 10.56 5.42
C LEU A 318 -2.92 10.39 3.93
N ALA A 319 -4.10 10.88 3.54
CA ALA A 319 -4.50 10.89 2.12
C ALA A 319 -3.52 11.70 1.26
N TYR A 320 -3.13 12.89 1.75
CA TYR A 320 -2.13 13.72 1.08
C TYR A 320 -0.75 13.07 1.07
N ALA A 321 -0.34 12.47 2.19
CA ALA A 321 0.94 11.78 2.29
C ALA A 321 1.07 10.67 1.26
N ASN A 322 0.09 9.79 1.14
CA ASN A 322 0.12 8.69 0.18
C ASN A 322 0.17 9.21 -1.27
N ALA A 323 -0.65 10.21 -1.65
CA ALA A 323 -0.63 10.77 -3.00
C ALA A 323 0.69 11.48 -3.32
N ILE A 324 1.21 12.30 -2.41
CA ILE A 324 2.43 13.08 -2.63
C ILE A 324 3.66 12.18 -2.62
N GLU A 325 3.78 11.23 -1.67
CA GLU A 325 4.96 10.35 -1.60
C GLU A 325 5.05 9.40 -2.79
N THR A 326 3.93 8.94 -3.35
CA THR A 326 3.92 8.21 -4.63
C THR A 326 4.51 9.05 -5.77
N LEU A 327 4.09 10.32 -5.89
CA LEU A 327 4.65 11.24 -6.89
C LEU A 327 6.12 11.58 -6.65
N ARG A 328 6.58 11.58 -5.40
CA ARG A 328 7.98 11.79 -5.05
C ARG A 328 8.88 10.62 -5.45
N GLU A 329 8.31 9.45 -5.67
CA GLU A 329 9.01 8.29 -6.22
C GLU A 329 9.13 8.32 -7.75
N SER A 330 8.79 9.43 -8.40
CA SER A 330 9.01 9.61 -9.85
C SER A 330 10.45 9.33 -10.24
N THR A 331 10.62 8.75 -11.41
CA THR A 331 11.93 8.47 -12.01
C THR A 331 12.53 9.75 -12.63
N PRO A 332 13.84 9.79 -12.90
CA PRO A 332 14.45 10.88 -13.65
C PRO A 332 13.86 11.08 -15.06
N ALA A 333 13.23 10.05 -15.63
CA ALA A 333 12.52 10.14 -16.91
C ALA A 333 11.14 10.83 -16.79
N GLY A 334 10.71 11.17 -15.57
CA GLY A 334 9.52 11.97 -15.32
C GLY A 334 8.21 11.20 -15.19
N PHE A 335 8.27 9.91 -14.92
CA PHE A 335 7.11 9.06 -14.63
C PHE A 335 7.20 8.41 -13.26
N VAL A 336 6.06 8.05 -12.67
CA VAL A 336 5.98 7.23 -11.46
C VAL A 336 6.27 5.78 -11.84
N GLY A 337 7.25 5.16 -11.18
CA GLY A 337 7.59 3.76 -11.45
C GLY A 337 6.53 2.80 -10.92
N ASN A 338 6.36 1.65 -11.59
CA ASN A 338 5.46 0.58 -11.15
C ASN A 338 5.60 0.27 -9.65
N TYR A 339 6.83 0.25 -9.14
CA TYR A 339 7.09 0.17 -7.70
C TYR A 339 8.27 1.05 -7.30
N ALA A 340 8.28 1.43 -6.00
CA ALA A 340 9.43 1.96 -5.28
C ALA A 340 9.57 1.27 -3.94
N ARG A 341 10.82 0.99 -3.50
CA ARG A 341 11.09 0.27 -2.25
C ARG A 341 12.32 0.78 -1.53
N ALA A 342 12.54 0.28 -0.32
CA ALA A 342 13.68 0.62 0.51
C ALA A 342 15.02 0.55 -0.24
N GLY A 343 15.94 1.45 0.13
CA GLY A 343 17.26 1.56 -0.52
C GLY A 343 17.23 2.30 -1.85
N GLY A 344 16.18 3.03 -2.18
CA GLY A 344 16.04 3.84 -3.40
C GLY A 344 15.77 3.04 -4.68
N TRP A 345 15.40 1.76 -4.55
CA TRP A 345 15.09 0.90 -5.68
C TRP A 345 13.70 1.19 -6.21
N LYS A 346 13.56 1.27 -7.52
CA LYS A 346 12.27 1.43 -8.21
C LYS A 346 12.32 0.89 -9.64
N SER A 347 11.16 0.67 -10.26
CA SER A 347 11.11 0.35 -11.68
C SER A 347 11.41 1.60 -12.50
N PHE A 348 12.49 1.58 -13.28
CA PHE A 348 12.87 2.68 -14.19
C PHE A 348 12.47 2.40 -15.65
N ASP A 349 11.92 1.22 -15.91
CA ASP A 349 11.59 0.71 -17.24
C ASP A 349 10.10 0.84 -17.56
N ARG A 350 9.25 0.92 -16.53
CA ARG A 350 7.79 0.87 -16.65
C ARG A 350 7.09 1.63 -15.53
N SER A 351 5.90 2.09 -15.83
CA SER A 351 4.95 2.69 -14.89
C SER A 351 3.84 1.68 -14.51
N GLU A 352 2.72 2.18 -14.03
CA GLU A 352 1.44 1.51 -13.90
C GLU A 352 0.30 2.42 -14.39
N PRO A 353 -0.96 1.90 -14.50
CA PRO A 353 -2.05 2.69 -15.07
C PRO A 353 -2.28 4.03 -14.37
N PRO A 354 -2.43 5.13 -15.12
CA PRO A 354 -2.44 6.49 -14.57
C PRO A 354 -3.75 6.81 -13.85
N VAL A 355 -3.74 6.74 -12.53
CA VAL A 355 -4.88 7.13 -11.65
C VAL A 355 -4.56 8.35 -10.79
N GLY A 356 -3.34 8.89 -10.89
CA GLY A 356 -2.84 9.92 -9.99
C GLY A 356 -3.64 11.21 -10.04
N ALA A 357 -3.92 11.76 -11.23
CA ALA A 357 -4.67 13.00 -11.35
C ALA A 357 -6.14 12.84 -10.93
N ILE A 358 -6.73 11.68 -11.19
CA ILE A 358 -8.11 11.35 -10.74
C ILE A 358 -8.16 11.37 -9.21
N THR A 359 -7.20 10.75 -8.55
CA THR A 359 -7.09 10.71 -7.09
C THR A 359 -6.90 12.11 -6.51
N VAL A 360 -5.89 12.86 -6.98
CA VAL A 360 -5.58 14.21 -6.47
C VAL A 360 -6.74 15.17 -6.67
N LEU A 361 -7.42 15.11 -7.80
CA LEU A 361 -8.63 15.92 -8.03
C LEU A 361 -9.75 15.54 -7.05
N GLY A 362 -9.93 14.24 -6.78
CA GLY A 362 -10.89 13.75 -5.77
C GLY A 362 -10.59 14.30 -4.37
N LEU A 363 -9.32 14.27 -3.95
CA LEU A 363 -8.88 14.84 -2.68
C LEU A 363 -9.14 16.36 -2.63
N TYR A 364 -8.83 17.08 -3.70
CA TYR A 364 -9.09 18.51 -3.78
C TYR A 364 -10.59 18.83 -3.71
N LYS A 365 -11.44 18.11 -4.43
CA LYS A 365 -12.90 18.28 -4.40
C LYS A 365 -13.47 18.06 -2.99
N LYS A 366 -12.84 17.19 -2.19
CA LYS A 366 -13.26 16.92 -0.81
C LYS A 366 -12.77 17.94 0.20
N PHE A 367 -11.50 18.34 0.12
CA PHE A 367 -10.85 19.15 1.16
C PHE A 367 -10.61 20.60 0.77
N HIS A 368 -10.69 20.96 -0.52
CA HIS A 368 -10.56 22.30 -1.09
C HIS A 368 -9.23 23.01 -0.79
N GLU A 369 -8.15 22.25 -0.54
CA GLU A 369 -6.83 22.81 -0.24
C GLU A 369 -6.00 22.97 -1.52
N ARG A 370 -5.85 24.22 -1.98
CA ARG A 370 -5.17 24.55 -3.24
C ARG A 370 -3.70 24.15 -3.26
N TRP A 371 -3.00 24.20 -2.12
CA TRP A 371 -1.59 23.84 -2.03
C TRP A 371 -1.32 22.40 -2.47
N LEU A 372 -2.27 21.48 -2.24
CA LEU A 372 -2.16 20.10 -2.74
C LEU A 372 -1.99 20.08 -4.26
N LEU A 373 -2.79 20.85 -4.98
CA LEU A 373 -2.70 20.95 -6.44
C LEU A 373 -1.37 21.60 -6.87
N GLU A 374 -0.90 22.62 -6.16
CA GLU A 374 0.37 23.29 -6.44
C GLU A 374 1.56 22.36 -6.24
N GLU A 375 1.53 21.49 -5.21
CA GLU A 375 2.54 20.48 -4.92
C GLU A 375 2.58 19.37 -5.99
N THR A 376 1.41 18.91 -6.43
CA THR A 376 1.28 17.69 -7.24
C THR A 376 1.20 17.93 -8.74
N PHE A 377 0.86 19.12 -9.19
CA PHE A 377 0.59 19.39 -10.62
C PHE A 377 1.79 19.09 -11.52
N ALA A 378 2.98 19.55 -11.17
CA ALA A 378 4.14 19.40 -12.03
C ALA A 378 4.58 17.93 -12.22
N PRO A 379 4.69 17.10 -11.18
CA PRO A 379 4.98 15.68 -11.37
C PRO A 379 3.85 14.93 -12.08
N LEU A 380 2.59 15.23 -11.83
CA LEU A 380 1.46 14.64 -12.57
C LEU A 380 1.51 14.99 -14.07
N LEU A 381 1.79 16.24 -14.41
CA LEU A 381 1.91 16.67 -15.81
C LEU A 381 3.10 16.01 -16.51
N SER A 382 4.24 15.87 -15.81
CA SER A 382 5.40 15.15 -16.32
C SER A 382 5.07 13.71 -16.64
N TRP A 383 4.42 13.01 -15.70
CA TRP A 383 4.01 11.63 -15.88
C TRP A 383 2.96 11.45 -16.98
N ASN A 384 1.97 12.34 -17.06
CA ASN A 384 0.97 12.33 -18.11
C ASN A 384 1.60 12.52 -19.51
N ARG A 385 2.55 13.45 -19.66
CA ARG A 385 3.31 13.66 -20.91
C ARG A 385 4.17 12.46 -21.27
N TRP A 386 4.80 11.84 -20.27
CA TRP A 386 5.62 10.65 -20.49
C TRP A 386 4.85 9.50 -21.13
N TRP A 387 3.60 9.25 -20.74
CA TRP A 387 2.74 8.25 -21.38
C TRP A 387 2.58 8.55 -22.87
N GLN A 388 2.25 9.78 -23.23
CA GLN A 388 2.09 10.22 -24.61
C GLN A 388 3.39 10.05 -25.40
N GLU A 389 4.53 10.43 -24.84
CA GLU A 389 5.83 10.45 -25.52
C GLU A 389 6.45 9.05 -25.65
N ASN A 390 6.19 8.17 -24.67
CA ASN A 390 6.88 6.89 -24.56
C ASN A 390 6.00 5.66 -24.78
N ARG A 391 4.69 5.81 -24.86
CA ARG A 391 3.74 4.69 -25.01
C ARG A 391 2.78 4.87 -26.19
N SER A 392 2.93 5.91 -26.99
CA SER A 392 2.15 6.11 -28.20
C SER A 392 2.50 5.13 -29.30
N ALA A 393 1.48 4.57 -29.94
CA ALA A 393 1.53 3.75 -31.15
C ALA A 393 0.52 4.30 -32.16
N GLY A 394 0.94 5.31 -32.93
CA GLY A 394 0.05 6.06 -33.81
C GLY A 394 -1.00 6.83 -33.02
N MET A 395 -2.28 6.47 -33.18
CA MET A 395 -3.37 7.07 -32.40
C MET A 395 -3.69 6.35 -31.10
N TYR A 396 -3.00 5.26 -30.77
CA TYR A 396 -3.27 4.41 -29.61
C TYR A 396 -2.16 4.51 -28.56
N LEU A 397 -2.42 3.97 -27.39
CA LEU A 397 -1.42 3.67 -26.37
C LEU A 397 -1.24 2.16 -26.24
N GLU A 398 -0.01 1.77 -25.94
CA GLU A 398 0.42 0.39 -25.67
C GLU A 398 1.30 0.33 -24.42
N TYR A 399 1.33 -0.80 -23.74
CA TYR A 399 2.22 -1.04 -22.62
C TYR A 399 3.64 -1.40 -23.07
N GLY A 400 4.62 -1.15 -22.22
CA GLY A 400 6.00 -1.44 -22.55
C GLY A 400 6.91 -1.57 -21.32
N SER A 401 8.15 -2.00 -21.57
CA SER A 401 9.20 -2.09 -20.56
C SER A 401 10.52 -1.65 -21.20
N ASP A 402 10.94 -0.41 -20.96
CA ASP A 402 12.14 0.14 -21.59
C ASP A 402 13.40 -0.15 -20.79
N GLY A 403 14.26 -1.03 -21.30
CA GLY A 403 15.51 -1.42 -20.65
C GLY A 403 16.68 -0.47 -20.77
N LYS A 404 16.58 0.65 -21.53
CA LYS A 404 17.76 1.43 -21.95
C LYS A 404 18.29 2.44 -20.95
N ASN A 405 17.51 2.92 -20.00
CA ASN A 405 17.88 4.04 -19.11
C ASN A 405 18.01 3.64 -17.64
N GLN A 406 18.53 2.46 -17.39
CA GLN A 406 18.55 1.86 -16.06
C GLN A 406 19.90 2.05 -15.36
N PRO A 407 19.95 2.27 -14.05
CA PRO A 407 21.17 2.09 -13.28
C PRO A 407 21.75 0.67 -13.46
N GLU A 408 23.07 0.57 -13.64
CA GLU A 408 23.76 -0.69 -14.02
C GLU A 408 23.61 -1.85 -12.99
N ASN A 409 23.10 -1.59 -11.78
CA ASN A 409 23.08 -2.54 -10.66
C ASN A 409 21.69 -3.00 -10.24
N LEU A 410 20.66 -2.83 -11.09
CA LEU A 410 19.29 -3.24 -10.75
C LEU A 410 19.04 -4.66 -11.24
N ASP A 411 18.80 -5.58 -10.31
CA ASP A 411 18.36 -6.95 -10.57
C ASP A 411 16.82 -7.01 -10.68
N ASP A 412 16.28 -6.62 -11.82
CA ASP A 412 14.91 -6.90 -12.22
C ASP A 412 14.94 -7.67 -13.54
N ASP A 413 14.81 -8.98 -13.45
CA ASP A 413 14.85 -9.90 -14.60
C ASP A 413 13.71 -9.67 -15.60
N SER A 414 12.63 -8.98 -15.19
CA SER A 414 11.49 -8.65 -16.06
C SER A 414 11.74 -7.44 -16.96
N ARG A 415 12.75 -6.65 -16.66
CA ARG A 415 13.10 -5.42 -17.37
C ARG A 415 13.39 -5.65 -18.85
N GLY A 416 12.75 -4.86 -19.71
CA GLY A 416 12.93 -4.95 -21.16
C GLY A 416 12.32 -6.19 -21.78
N THR A 417 11.52 -6.94 -21.03
CA THR A 417 10.88 -8.18 -21.48
C THR A 417 9.38 -8.00 -21.71
N ARG A 418 8.76 -9.01 -22.34
CA ARG A 418 7.32 -9.10 -22.48
C ARG A 418 6.61 -9.07 -21.12
N GLN A 419 7.15 -9.77 -20.12
CA GLN A 419 6.56 -9.80 -18.78
C GLN A 419 6.64 -8.44 -18.10
N GLY A 420 7.74 -7.70 -18.28
CA GLY A 420 7.84 -6.32 -17.79
C GLY A 420 6.80 -5.39 -18.42
N ALA A 421 6.53 -5.55 -19.73
CA ALA A 421 5.47 -4.79 -20.40
C ALA A 421 4.06 -5.16 -19.90
N ILE A 422 3.83 -6.43 -19.53
CA ILE A 422 2.57 -6.87 -18.91
C ILE A 422 2.46 -6.29 -17.48
N PHE A 423 3.53 -6.26 -16.71
CA PHE A 423 3.55 -5.64 -15.39
C PHE A 423 3.20 -4.13 -15.41
N GLU A 424 3.52 -3.41 -16.50
CA GLU A 424 3.08 -2.01 -16.65
C GLU A 424 1.55 -1.87 -16.71
N SER A 425 0.82 -2.91 -17.08
CA SER A 425 -0.64 -2.92 -17.05
C SER A 425 -1.25 -3.11 -15.65
N GLY A 426 -0.44 -3.52 -14.66
CA GLY A 426 -0.89 -3.97 -13.36
C GLY A 426 -1.63 -5.31 -13.38
N LEU A 427 -1.77 -5.95 -14.54
CA LEU A 427 -2.55 -7.19 -14.74
C LEU A 427 -1.64 -8.38 -15.07
N ASP A 428 -0.72 -8.70 -14.18
CA ASP A 428 0.49 -9.51 -14.33
C ASP A 428 0.39 -10.82 -15.13
N ASN A 429 -0.74 -11.50 -15.04
CA ASN A 429 -0.99 -12.74 -15.77
C ASN A 429 -2.36 -12.76 -16.45
N SER A 430 -2.93 -11.60 -16.76
CA SER A 430 -4.24 -11.52 -17.42
C SER A 430 -4.25 -12.29 -18.73
N PRO A 431 -5.26 -13.14 -18.98
CA PRO A 431 -5.38 -13.90 -20.21
C PRO A 431 -5.59 -13.01 -21.45
N MET A 432 -5.95 -11.77 -21.25
CA MET A 432 -6.11 -10.77 -22.31
C MET A 432 -4.79 -10.53 -23.08
N TYR A 433 -3.65 -10.75 -22.44
CA TYR A 433 -2.32 -10.56 -23.02
C TYR A 433 -1.64 -11.86 -23.48
N ASP A 434 -2.24 -13.06 -23.28
CA ASP A 434 -1.60 -14.35 -23.57
C ASP A 434 -1.04 -14.42 -24.99
N GLU A 435 -1.77 -13.89 -25.99
CA GLU A 435 -1.41 -13.92 -27.40
C GLU A 435 -0.77 -12.61 -27.90
N GLY A 436 -0.56 -11.61 -27.01
CA GLY A 436 -0.03 -10.31 -27.38
C GLY A 436 1.39 -10.38 -27.92
N PHE A 437 1.64 -9.79 -29.07
CA PHE A 437 2.97 -9.71 -29.66
C PHE A 437 3.82 -8.66 -28.92
N PHE A 438 4.98 -9.09 -28.43
CA PHE A 438 5.99 -8.21 -27.86
C PHE A 438 7.10 -7.93 -28.87
N ASN A 439 7.34 -6.67 -29.15
CA ASN A 439 8.38 -6.23 -30.09
C ASN A 439 9.69 -5.99 -29.34
N GLU A 440 10.65 -6.91 -29.48
CA GLU A 440 11.98 -6.85 -28.85
C GLU A 440 12.82 -5.62 -29.24
N LYS A 441 12.47 -4.90 -30.32
CA LYS A 441 13.20 -3.71 -30.76
C LYS A 441 12.68 -2.43 -30.10
N THR A 442 11.38 -2.36 -29.91
CA THR A 442 10.69 -1.20 -29.31
C THR A 442 10.41 -1.41 -27.82
N HIS A 443 10.52 -2.64 -27.33
CA HIS A 443 10.15 -3.06 -25.99
C HIS A 443 8.69 -2.75 -25.66
N ARG A 444 7.78 -2.95 -26.65
CA ARG A 444 6.35 -2.70 -26.54
C ARG A 444 5.56 -3.99 -26.72
N LEU A 445 4.48 -4.09 -25.96
CA LEU A 445 3.40 -5.03 -26.20
C LEU A 445 2.46 -4.38 -27.23
N GLU A 446 2.57 -4.77 -28.50
CA GLU A 446 1.87 -4.13 -29.63
C GLU A 446 0.35 -4.38 -29.59
N ILE A 447 -0.28 -3.85 -28.55
CA ILE A 447 -1.73 -3.89 -28.32
C ILE A 447 -2.23 -2.47 -28.07
N ALA A 448 -3.16 -1.99 -28.91
CA ALA A 448 -3.96 -0.81 -28.59
C ALA A 448 -4.85 -1.17 -27.39
N ASP A 449 -4.50 -0.70 -26.20
CA ASP A 449 -5.16 -1.12 -24.97
C ASP A 449 -6.30 -0.16 -24.59
N VAL A 450 -7.52 -0.70 -24.58
CA VAL A 450 -8.75 0.03 -24.25
C VAL A 450 -8.74 0.55 -22.82
N GLY A 451 -8.27 -0.28 -21.90
CA GLY A 451 -8.21 0.06 -20.47
C GLY A 451 -7.26 1.21 -20.21
N LEU A 452 -6.03 1.12 -20.76
CA LEU A 452 -5.03 2.19 -20.65
C LEU A 452 -5.55 3.51 -21.21
N MET A 453 -6.09 3.50 -22.44
CA MET A 453 -6.61 4.72 -23.05
C MET A 453 -7.82 5.29 -22.32
N GLY A 454 -8.66 4.43 -21.73
CA GLY A 454 -9.78 4.84 -20.88
C GLY A 454 -9.32 5.58 -19.63
N LEU A 455 -8.37 4.98 -18.88
CA LEU A 455 -7.79 5.63 -17.69
C LEU A 455 -7.03 6.90 -18.06
N TYR A 456 -6.21 6.86 -19.10
CA TYR A 456 -5.41 8.00 -19.52
C TYR A 456 -6.26 9.19 -19.97
N ALA A 457 -7.35 8.97 -20.70
CA ALA A 457 -8.27 10.04 -21.07
C ALA A 457 -8.96 10.66 -19.85
N ALA A 458 -9.33 9.83 -18.85
CA ALA A 458 -9.89 10.31 -17.59
C ALA A 458 -8.86 11.07 -16.75
N ASP A 459 -7.61 10.60 -16.71
CA ASP A 459 -6.48 11.29 -16.05
C ASP A 459 -6.20 12.65 -16.70
N CYS A 460 -6.20 12.72 -18.04
CA CYS A 460 -6.07 13.99 -18.78
C CYS A 460 -7.19 14.98 -18.41
N ASP A 461 -8.45 14.54 -18.31
CA ASP A 461 -9.56 15.42 -17.90
C ASP A 461 -9.39 15.90 -16.46
N ALA A 462 -9.04 15.02 -15.55
CA ALA A 462 -8.80 15.36 -14.15
C ALA A 462 -7.65 16.38 -14.02
N LEU A 463 -6.55 16.15 -14.74
CA LEU A 463 -5.41 17.07 -14.72
C LEU A 463 -5.73 18.41 -15.40
N ALA A 464 -6.59 18.42 -16.44
CA ALA A 464 -7.10 19.66 -17.05
C ALA A 464 -7.96 20.47 -16.05
N GLU A 465 -8.81 19.83 -15.25
CA GLU A 465 -9.54 20.51 -14.17
C GLU A 465 -8.56 21.11 -13.14
N ILE A 466 -7.55 20.37 -12.73
CA ILE A 466 -6.49 20.87 -11.83
C ILE A 466 -5.79 22.08 -12.44
N ALA A 467 -5.42 22.01 -13.74
CA ALA A 467 -4.80 23.10 -14.46
C ALA A 467 -5.70 24.36 -14.49
N ALA A 468 -7.00 24.19 -14.72
CA ALA A 468 -7.98 25.28 -14.68
C ALA A 468 -8.05 25.94 -13.31
N VAL A 469 -8.12 25.18 -12.21
CA VAL A 469 -8.10 25.69 -10.85
C VAL A 469 -6.81 26.48 -10.57
N LEU A 470 -5.68 26.02 -11.11
CA LEU A 470 -4.38 26.68 -10.94
C LEU A 470 -4.16 27.86 -11.91
N GLY A 471 -5.06 28.08 -12.88
CA GLY A 471 -4.95 29.14 -13.88
C GLY A 471 -3.90 28.84 -14.97
N LYS A 472 -3.60 27.56 -15.21
CA LYS A 472 -2.61 27.08 -16.20
C LYS A 472 -3.30 26.79 -17.52
N THR A 473 -3.76 27.86 -18.20
CA THR A 473 -4.58 27.77 -19.43
C THR A 473 -3.90 27.00 -20.58
N PRO A 474 -2.59 27.15 -20.87
CA PRO A 474 -1.94 26.36 -21.93
C PRO A 474 -2.00 24.87 -21.66
N GLU A 475 -1.70 24.45 -20.43
CA GLU A 475 -1.70 23.06 -20.02
C GLU A 475 -3.12 22.48 -19.96
N GLU A 476 -4.10 23.26 -19.52
CA GLU A 476 -5.50 22.88 -19.57
C GLU A 476 -5.92 22.54 -21.00
N LYS A 477 -5.60 23.41 -21.96
CA LYS A 477 -5.93 23.19 -23.38
C LYS A 477 -5.25 21.95 -23.94
N GLU A 478 -3.94 21.78 -23.68
CA GLU A 478 -3.16 20.60 -24.08
C GLU A 478 -3.84 19.31 -23.59
N LEU A 479 -4.20 19.26 -22.31
CA LEU A 479 -4.77 18.08 -21.65
C LEU A 479 -6.17 17.76 -22.17
N ARG A 480 -7.02 18.77 -22.40
CA ARG A 480 -8.35 18.57 -23.00
C ARG A 480 -8.26 18.07 -24.45
N GLU A 481 -7.34 18.58 -25.23
CA GLU A 481 -7.09 18.10 -26.60
C GLU A 481 -6.60 16.64 -26.58
N ARG A 482 -5.74 16.28 -25.62
CA ARG A 482 -5.24 14.91 -25.43
C ARG A 482 -6.35 13.97 -25.02
N ALA A 483 -7.18 14.33 -24.04
CA ALA A 483 -8.34 13.54 -23.63
C ALA A 483 -9.30 13.30 -24.81
N LYS A 484 -9.57 14.34 -25.60
CA LYS A 484 -10.39 14.23 -26.81
C LYS A 484 -9.78 13.25 -27.82
N HIS A 485 -8.48 13.37 -28.11
CA HIS A 485 -7.76 12.47 -29.01
C HIS A 485 -7.94 11.00 -28.61
N TYR A 486 -7.78 10.65 -27.33
CA TYR A 486 -7.91 9.25 -26.90
C TYR A 486 -9.36 8.77 -26.84
N ARG A 487 -10.34 9.66 -26.64
CA ARG A 487 -11.76 9.29 -26.87
C ARG A 487 -12.05 8.99 -28.34
N GLU A 488 -11.50 9.74 -29.25
CA GLU A 488 -11.61 9.48 -30.72
C GLU A 488 -10.91 8.17 -31.08
N SER A 489 -9.77 7.87 -30.46
CA SER A 489 -9.06 6.60 -30.63
C SER A 489 -9.88 5.42 -30.11
N LEU A 490 -10.46 5.54 -28.93
CA LEU A 490 -11.36 4.54 -28.36
C LEU A 490 -12.56 4.28 -29.25
N ALA A 491 -13.15 5.30 -29.84
CA ALA A 491 -14.30 5.13 -30.74
C ALA A 491 -14.00 4.20 -31.93
N THR A 492 -12.72 4.12 -32.38
CA THR A 492 -12.31 3.20 -33.46
C THR A 492 -12.19 1.73 -33.00
N LEU A 493 -12.21 1.49 -31.70
CA LEU A 493 -12.11 0.16 -31.08
C LEU A 493 -13.47 -0.40 -30.63
N TRP A 494 -14.55 0.32 -30.91
CA TRP A 494 -15.90 -0.18 -30.70
C TRP A 494 -16.23 -1.29 -31.70
N ASP A 495 -16.54 -2.48 -31.23
CA ASP A 495 -17.05 -3.57 -32.05
C ASP A 495 -18.57 -3.65 -31.96
N GLU A 496 -19.23 -3.22 -33.03
CA GLU A 496 -20.69 -3.20 -33.12
C GLU A 496 -21.33 -4.60 -32.96
N LYS A 497 -20.59 -5.63 -33.37
CA LYS A 497 -21.10 -6.99 -33.31
C LYS A 497 -21.15 -7.52 -31.86
N SER A 498 -20.10 -7.29 -31.09
CA SER A 498 -20.07 -7.70 -29.68
C SER A 498 -20.71 -6.67 -28.73
N GLY A 499 -20.86 -5.40 -29.10
CA GLY A 499 -21.33 -4.34 -28.22
C GLY A 499 -20.33 -3.96 -27.13
N MET A 500 -19.04 -4.03 -27.44
CA MET A 500 -17.93 -3.77 -26.51
C MET A 500 -16.78 -3.04 -27.19
N PHE A 501 -16.03 -2.25 -26.42
CA PHE A 501 -14.71 -1.77 -26.84
C PHE A 501 -13.70 -2.89 -26.67
N LEU A 502 -13.00 -3.27 -27.72
CA LEU A 502 -12.05 -4.38 -27.73
C LEU A 502 -10.62 -3.91 -27.99
N ASN A 503 -9.67 -4.50 -27.26
CA ASN A 503 -8.26 -4.31 -27.56
C ASN A 503 -7.95 -4.71 -29.02
N LYS A 504 -7.00 -4.04 -29.64
CA LYS A 504 -6.58 -4.34 -31.00
C LYS A 504 -5.11 -4.74 -31.02
N ASP A 505 -4.84 -5.92 -31.52
CA ASP A 505 -3.48 -6.35 -31.85
C ASP A 505 -2.96 -5.49 -33.01
N LEU A 506 -1.95 -4.68 -32.75
CA LEU A 506 -1.40 -3.75 -33.74
C LEU A 506 -0.51 -4.45 -34.78
N HIS A 507 0.02 -5.62 -34.43
CA HIS A 507 0.82 -6.43 -35.34
C HIS A 507 -0.03 -7.10 -36.42
N THR A 508 -1.22 -7.61 -36.05
CA THR A 508 -2.13 -8.28 -36.99
C THR A 508 -3.29 -7.42 -37.46
N GLY A 509 -3.57 -6.33 -36.78
CA GLY A 509 -4.71 -5.44 -37.02
C GLY A 509 -6.06 -5.99 -36.56
N ARG A 510 -6.10 -7.12 -35.83
CA ARG A 510 -7.33 -7.78 -35.39
C ARG A 510 -7.76 -7.31 -34.00
N LEU A 511 -9.08 -7.23 -33.81
CA LEU A 511 -9.63 -7.04 -32.47
C LEU A 511 -9.48 -8.32 -31.64
N ASN A 512 -9.09 -8.16 -30.37
CA ASN A 512 -8.94 -9.27 -29.43
C ASN A 512 -10.30 -9.54 -28.76
N PRO A 513 -10.89 -10.74 -28.91
CA PRO A 513 -12.17 -11.05 -28.30
C PRO A 513 -12.07 -11.36 -26.78
N ARG A 514 -10.87 -11.50 -26.24
CA ARG A 514 -10.68 -11.71 -24.80
C ARG A 514 -10.79 -10.40 -24.05
N THR A 515 -11.68 -10.34 -23.10
CA THR A 515 -12.02 -9.14 -22.34
C THR A 515 -11.66 -9.28 -20.86
N SER A 516 -11.57 -8.14 -20.20
CA SER A 516 -11.44 -7.97 -18.76
C SER A 516 -12.28 -6.78 -18.31
N PRO A 517 -12.41 -6.50 -17.00
CA PRO A 517 -13.10 -5.30 -16.52
C PRO A 517 -12.52 -3.99 -17.07
N THR A 518 -11.27 -3.97 -17.55
CA THR A 518 -10.66 -2.78 -18.17
C THR A 518 -11.35 -2.37 -19.46
N ASN A 519 -12.06 -3.28 -20.15
CA ASN A 519 -12.87 -2.94 -21.31
C ASN A 519 -14.09 -2.05 -20.97
N PHE A 520 -14.44 -1.88 -19.69
CA PHE A 520 -15.44 -0.92 -19.22
C PHE A 520 -14.86 0.47 -18.90
N TYR A 521 -13.54 0.67 -18.90
CA TYR A 521 -12.92 1.97 -18.59
C TYR A 521 -13.23 3.08 -19.60
N PRO A 522 -13.65 2.82 -20.85
CA PRO A 522 -14.26 3.86 -21.69
C PRO A 522 -15.46 4.56 -21.06
N LEU A 523 -16.17 3.91 -20.11
CA LEU A 523 -17.23 4.55 -19.31
C LEU A 523 -16.63 5.63 -18.38
N LEU A 524 -15.48 5.35 -17.76
CA LEU A 524 -14.78 6.31 -16.91
C LEU A 524 -14.30 7.53 -17.73
N ALA A 525 -13.78 7.28 -18.92
CA ALA A 525 -13.36 8.31 -19.87
C ALA A 525 -14.54 9.11 -20.50
N ARG A 526 -15.81 8.74 -20.23
CA ARG A 526 -16.98 9.28 -20.94
C ARG A 526 -16.86 9.14 -22.46
N ALA A 527 -16.23 8.07 -22.93
CA ALA A 527 -15.99 7.79 -24.34
C ALA A 527 -17.14 6.99 -24.99
N ALA A 528 -17.92 6.27 -24.20
CA ALA A 528 -19.09 5.55 -24.68
C ALA A 528 -20.31 6.49 -24.81
N THR A 529 -21.06 6.36 -25.89
CA THR A 529 -22.41 6.95 -25.95
C THR A 529 -23.35 6.28 -24.96
N PRO A 530 -24.48 6.91 -24.56
CA PRO A 530 -25.45 6.26 -23.68
C PRO A 530 -25.93 4.88 -24.19
N GLN A 531 -26.08 4.73 -25.52
CA GLN A 531 -26.49 3.47 -26.15
C GLN A 531 -25.39 2.40 -26.07
N GLN A 532 -24.13 2.81 -26.30
CA GLN A 532 -22.98 1.91 -26.15
C GLN A 532 -22.83 1.48 -24.69
N ALA A 533 -22.90 2.41 -23.73
CA ALA A 533 -22.86 2.12 -22.31
C ALA A 533 -23.97 1.13 -21.89
N GLN A 534 -25.19 1.34 -22.39
CA GLN A 534 -26.30 0.41 -22.13
C GLN A 534 -25.99 -1.00 -22.64
N ARG A 535 -25.43 -1.13 -23.86
CA ARG A 535 -25.05 -2.45 -24.42
C ARG A 535 -23.94 -3.10 -23.60
N MET A 536 -22.87 -2.38 -23.29
CA MET A 536 -21.78 -2.88 -22.44
C MET A 536 -22.32 -3.43 -21.11
N ILE A 537 -23.26 -2.71 -20.50
CA ILE A 537 -23.82 -3.08 -19.21
C ILE A 537 -24.75 -4.29 -19.34
N GLN A 538 -25.71 -4.27 -20.26
CA GLN A 538 -26.72 -5.31 -20.37
C GLN A 538 -26.20 -6.60 -21.00
N GLU A 539 -25.38 -6.49 -22.04
CA GLU A 539 -24.91 -7.64 -22.80
C GLU A 539 -23.69 -8.32 -22.13
N HIS A 540 -22.91 -7.59 -21.30
CA HIS A 540 -21.66 -8.08 -20.70
C HIS A 540 -21.63 -7.99 -19.17
N LEU A 541 -21.77 -6.79 -18.60
CA LEU A 541 -21.60 -6.61 -17.15
C LEU A 541 -22.62 -7.41 -16.33
N LEU A 542 -23.86 -7.42 -16.76
CA LEU A 542 -24.97 -8.13 -16.10
C LEU A 542 -25.13 -9.57 -16.63
N ASN A 543 -24.45 -9.93 -17.69
CA ASN A 543 -24.53 -11.27 -18.29
C ASN A 543 -23.90 -12.32 -17.37
N ALA A 544 -24.71 -13.26 -16.88
CA ALA A 544 -24.27 -14.32 -15.99
C ALA A 544 -23.25 -15.30 -16.62
N GLN A 545 -23.13 -15.32 -17.95
CA GLN A 545 -22.11 -16.12 -18.65
C GLN A 545 -20.78 -15.36 -18.78
N GLU A 546 -20.74 -14.07 -18.45
CA GLU A 546 -19.54 -13.23 -18.56
C GLU A 546 -19.18 -12.64 -17.20
N PHE A 547 -19.48 -11.35 -16.97
CA PHE A 547 -19.08 -10.66 -15.75
C PHE A 547 -20.13 -10.71 -14.63
N GLY A 548 -21.39 -10.99 -14.96
CA GLY A 548 -22.47 -11.14 -13.98
C GLY A 548 -22.31 -12.41 -13.12
N GLY A 549 -22.94 -12.44 -11.95
CA GLY A 549 -22.89 -13.60 -11.06
C GLY A 549 -23.28 -13.25 -9.62
N ASP A 550 -23.06 -14.19 -8.71
CA ASP A 550 -23.39 -14.04 -7.29
C ASP A 550 -22.49 -13.04 -6.56
N TRP A 551 -21.25 -12.92 -7.04
CA TRP A 551 -20.25 -11.97 -6.58
C TRP A 551 -20.09 -10.80 -7.54
N VAL A 552 -19.19 -9.86 -7.23
CA VAL A 552 -18.85 -8.73 -8.09
C VAL A 552 -18.00 -9.17 -9.29
N ILE A 553 -17.54 -8.24 -10.08
CA ILE A 553 -16.93 -8.42 -11.38
C ILE A 553 -15.60 -9.19 -11.27
N PRO A 554 -15.46 -10.38 -11.91
CA PRO A 554 -14.19 -11.10 -11.96
C PRO A 554 -13.23 -10.46 -12.97
N ALA A 555 -11.92 -10.65 -12.79
CA ALA A 555 -10.88 -10.16 -13.70
C ALA A 555 -10.96 -10.77 -15.12
N THR A 556 -11.62 -11.90 -15.25
CA THR A 556 -11.80 -12.64 -16.51
C THR A 556 -13.26 -13.07 -16.61
N PRO A 557 -13.92 -12.93 -17.76
CA PRO A 557 -15.32 -13.33 -17.90
C PRO A 557 -15.48 -14.85 -17.77
N ARG A 558 -16.63 -15.30 -17.26
CA ARG A 558 -16.93 -16.70 -16.92
C ARG A 558 -16.88 -17.67 -18.11
N ASN A 559 -17.12 -17.16 -19.31
CA ASN A 559 -17.04 -17.92 -20.56
C ASN A 559 -15.61 -18.01 -21.14
N ASP A 560 -14.62 -17.29 -20.58
CA ASP A 560 -13.23 -17.44 -20.96
C ASP A 560 -12.65 -18.73 -20.35
N PRO A 561 -11.88 -19.55 -21.10
CA PRO A 561 -11.27 -20.77 -20.57
C PRO A 561 -10.42 -20.55 -19.30
N ALA A 562 -9.74 -19.40 -19.20
CA ALA A 562 -8.88 -19.06 -18.07
C ALA A 562 -9.66 -18.68 -16.79
N PHE A 563 -10.97 -18.46 -16.87
CA PHE A 563 -11.77 -18.16 -15.67
C PHE A 563 -11.63 -19.22 -14.58
N LYS A 564 -11.54 -20.50 -14.98
CA LYS A 564 -11.45 -21.63 -14.04
C LYS A 564 -10.11 -21.74 -13.31
N ASP A 565 -9.08 -21.04 -13.79
CA ASP A 565 -7.74 -21.08 -13.17
C ASP A 565 -7.79 -20.51 -11.74
N GLN A 566 -8.65 -19.54 -11.49
CA GLN A 566 -8.77 -18.82 -10.21
C GLN A 566 -7.40 -18.49 -9.62
N ASN A 567 -6.50 -18.02 -10.48
CA ASN A 567 -5.12 -17.74 -10.14
C ASN A 567 -4.75 -16.32 -10.54
N TYR A 568 -4.60 -15.46 -9.55
CA TYR A 568 -4.21 -14.05 -9.67
C TYR A 568 -5.17 -13.29 -10.61
N TRP A 569 -4.74 -12.70 -11.74
CA TRP A 569 -5.61 -11.99 -12.69
C TRP A 569 -6.41 -12.92 -13.63
N ARG A 570 -6.35 -14.23 -13.42
CA ARG A 570 -7.09 -15.25 -14.19
C ARG A 570 -8.31 -15.71 -13.40
N GLY A 571 -9.39 -14.96 -13.49
CA GLY A 571 -10.70 -15.32 -12.95
C GLY A 571 -11.02 -14.81 -11.54
N ARG A 572 -10.06 -14.32 -10.75
CA ARG A 572 -10.30 -13.79 -9.40
C ARG A 572 -10.91 -12.37 -9.43
N ILE A 573 -11.43 -11.93 -8.32
CA ILE A 573 -12.02 -10.60 -8.12
C ILE A 573 -10.98 -9.67 -7.50
N TRP A 574 -10.92 -8.43 -8.00
CA TRP A 574 -9.98 -7.41 -7.55
C TRP A 574 -10.72 -6.13 -7.19
N GLY A 575 -10.43 -5.57 -6.01
CA GLY A 575 -11.01 -4.32 -5.53
C GLY A 575 -10.82 -3.16 -6.50
N PRO A 576 -9.59 -2.88 -6.99
CA PRO A 576 -9.32 -1.79 -7.94
C PRO A 576 -10.16 -1.83 -9.21
N MET A 577 -10.26 -2.99 -9.86
CA MET A 577 -11.05 -3.11 -11.09
C MET A 577 -12.53 -2.81 -10.85
N ASN A 578 -13.08 -3.34 -9.76
CA ASN A 578 -14.47 -3.09 -9.40
C ASN A 578 -14.72 -1.62 -9.07
N TYR A 579 -13.79 -0.97 -8.37
CA TYR A 579 -13.87 0.44 -8.04
C TYR A 579 -13.80 1.34 -9.29
N LEU A 580 -12.89 1.09 -10.22
CA LEU A 580 -12.76 1.86 -11.46
C LEU A 580 -13.98 1.68 -12.38
N VAL A 581 -14.53 0.46 -12.47
CA VAL A 581 -15.81 0.24 -13.18
C VAL A 581 -16.96 0.99 -12.50
N TYR A 582 -17.03 0.95 -11.16
CA TYR A 582 -18.01 1.72 -10.40
C TYR A 582 -17.92 3.23 -10.70
N LEU A 583 -16.70 3.80 -10.71
CA LEU A 583 -16.50 5.20 -11.08
C LEU A 583 -16.97 5.49 -12.52
N GLY A 584 -16.75 4.56 -13.45
CA GLY A 584 -17.26 4.66 -14.82
C GLY A 584 -18.78 4.67 -14.88
N LEU A 585 -19.44 3.79 -14.12
CA LEU A 585 -20.92 3.72 -14.03
C LEU A 585 -21.53 5.00 -13.45
N ARG A 586 -20.81 5.76 -12.63
CA ARG A 586 -21.27 7.04 -12.07
C ARG A 586 -21.49 8.13 -13.15
N ASN A 587 -20.89 7.97 -14.33
CA ASN A 587 -21.06 8.89 -15.44
C ASN A 587 -22.34 8.66 -16.26
N TYR A 588 -23.13 7.61 -15.95
CA TYR A 588 -24.32 7.21 -16.71
C TYR A 588 -25.51 6.98 -15.79
N ASP A 589 -26.73 7.13 -16.32
CA ASP A 589 -27.97 6.86 -15.59
C ASP A 589 -28.16 5.36 -15.39
N GLN A 590 -27.42 4.80 -14.42
CA GLN A 590 -27.36 3.38 -14.11
C GLN A 590 -27.46 3.12 -12.58
N ALA A 591 -28.35 3.82 -11.88
CA ALA A 591 -28.47 3.77 -10.43
C ALA A 591 -28.63 2.34 -9.89
N GLN A 592 -29.53 1.54 -10.48
CA GLN A 592 -29.77 0.16 -10.03
C GLN A 592 -28.54 -0.74 -10.17
N VAL A 593 -27.76 -0.55 -11.25
CA VAL A 593 -26.52 -1.32 -11.48
C VAL A 593 -25.45 -0.94 -10.45
N ARG A 594 -25.31 0.35 -10.14
CA ARG A 594 -24.38 0.82 -9.10
C ARG A 594 -24.76 0.30 -7.71
N GLU A 595 -26.05 0.38 -7.35
CA GLU A 595 -26.55 -0.11 -6.05
C GLU A 595 -26.33 -1.63 -5.90
N GLU A 596 -26.56 -2.40 -6.97
CA GLU A 596 -26.30 -3.84 -6.95
C GLU A 596 -24.79 -4.16 -6.85
N LEU A 597 -23.94 -3.42 -7.58
CA LEU A 597 -22.49 -3.56 -7.48
C LEU A 597 -22.01 -3.23 -6.07
N ALA A 598 -22.47 -2.13 -5.47
CA ALA A 598 -22.15 -1.72 -4.11
C ALA A 598 -22.54 -2.80 -3.08
N ARG A 599 -23.77 -3.26 -3.14
CA ARG A 599 -24.29 -4.33 -2.26
C ARG A 599 -23.45 -5.62 -2.35
N LYS A 600 -23.10 -6.04 -3.58
CA LYS A 600 -22.26 -7.25 -3.78
C LYS A 600 -20.83 -7.04 -3.33
N SER A 601 -20.28 -5.85 -3.53
CA SER A 601 -18.92 -5.48 -3.08
C SER A 601 -18.80 -5.58 -1.56
N LEU A 602 -19.75 -4.97 -0.84
CA LEU A 602 -19.77 -5.03 0.62
C LEU A 602 -19.97 -6.48 1.11
N LYS A 603 -20.90 -7.22 0.52
CA LYS A 603 -21.13 -8.63 0.87
C LYS A 603 -19.87 -9.50 0.72
N LEU A 604 -19.11 -9.31 -0.38
CA LEU A 604 -17.86 -10.04 -0.61
C LEU A 604 -16.84 -9.69 0.45
N PHE A 605 -16.63 -8.39 0.69
CA PHE A 605 -15.70 -7.87 1.68
C PHE A 605 -16.01 -8.38 3.09
N GLU A 606 -17.29 -8.29 3.52
CA GLU A 606 -17.73 -8.71 4.85
C GLU A 606 -17.54 -10.21 5.11
N GLY A 607 -17.48 -11.05 4.08
CA GLY A 607 -17.29 -12.48 4.23
C GLY A 607 -16.01 -12.85 5.00
N GLU A 608 -14.89 -12.29 4.63
CA GLU A 608 -13.61 -12.51 5.31
C GLU A 608 -13.38 -11.51 6.47
N TRP A 609 -13.89 -10.28 6.32
CA TRP A 609 -13.80 -9.25 7.35
C TRP A 609 -14.47 -9.69 8.65
N THR A 610 -15.73 -10.15 8.60
CA THR A 610 -16.47 -10.57 9.80
C THR A 610 -15.83 -11.79 10.49
N ALA A 611 -15.26 -12.70 9.72
CA ALA A 611 -14.69 -13.93 10.26
C ALA A 611 -13.27 -13.75 10.83
N LYS A 612 -12.43 -12.95 10.18
CA LYS A 612 -10.99 -12.87 10.46
C LYS A 612 -10.45 -11.44 10.51
N HIS A 613 -11.24 -10.44 10.17
CA HIS A 613 -10.80 -9.06 9.88
C HIS A 613 -9.67 -9.03 8.84
N HIS A 614 -9.73 -9.92 7.86
CA HIS A 614 -8.80 -9.94 6.74
C HIS A 614 -9.35 -9.12 5.56
N VAL A 615 -8.44 -8.48 4.83
CA VAL A 615 -8.69 -7.67 3.64
C VAL A 615 -7.78 -8.20 2.54
N HIS A 616 -8.31 -9.11 1.74
CA HIS A 616 -7.50 -9.82 0.77
C HIS A 616 -7.13 -8.97 -0.44
N GLU A 617 -5.95 -9.22 -0.96
CA GLU A 617 -5.47 -8.67 -2.23
C GLU A 617 -6.44 -8.97 -3.38
N ASN A 618 -6.94 -10.21 -3.41
CA ASN A 618 -7.92 -10.68 -4.39
C ASN A 618 -8.79 -11.81 -3.81
N TYR A 619 -9.94 -12.08 -4.43
CA TYR A 619 -10.92 -13.06 -3.95
C TYR A 619 -11.31 -14.04 -5.05
N ASN A 620 -11.62 -15.28 -4.70
CA ASN A 620 -12.13 -16.29 -5.60
C ASN A 620 -13.54 -15.91 -6.11
N SER A 621 -13.72 -15.80 -7.41
CA SER A 621 -14.98 -15.36 -8.01
C SER A 621 -16.08 -16.44 -8.03
N MET A 622 -15.76 -17.68 -7.67
CA MET A 622 -16.73 -18.77 -7.54
C MET A 622 -17.22 -18.92 -6.10
N THR A 623 -16.37 -18.72 -5.11
CA THR A 623 -16.66 -18.98 -3.69
C THR A 623 -16.72 -17.74 -2.82
N GLY A 624 -16.10 -16.63 -3.23
CA GLY A 624 -15.91 -15.43 -2.42
C GLY A 624 -14.74 -15.52 -1.45
N ALA A 625 -14.02 -16.63 -1.36
CA ALA A 625 -12.90 -16.81 -0.43
C ALA A 625 -11.67 -16.00 -0.87
N GLY A 626 -10.95 -15.44 0.10
CA GLY A 626 -9.68 -14.74 -0.13
C GLY A 626 -8.44 -15.61 0.15
N ASP A 627 -8.56 -16.56 1.07
CA ASP A 627 -7.46 -17.37 1.61
C ASP A 627 -7.31 -18.76 0.97
N ASP A 628 -7.94 -18.99 -0.17
CA ASP A 628 -7.91 -20.27 -0.89
C ASP A 628 -6.64 -20.47 -1.73
N VAL A 629 -5.82 -19.45 -1.89
CA VAL A 629 -4.56 -19.47 -2.65
C VAL A 629 -3.46 -18.67 -1.92
N ASN A 630 -2.20 -19.05 -2.14
CA ASN A 630 -1.05 -18.32 -1.57
C ASN A 630 -0.73 -17.01 -2.33
N SER A 631 -1.31 -16.80 -3.50
CA SER A 631 -1.15 -15.59 -4.32
C SER A 631 -2.22 -14.52 -4.03
N SER A 632 -2.74 -14.49 -2.81
CA SER A 632 -3.62 -13.46 -2.29
C SER A 632 -3.12 -13.08 -0.89
N ASP A 633 -2.50 -11.91 -0.76
CA ASP A 633 -2.11 -11.40 0.56
C ASP A 633 -3.39 -11.24 1.41
N PRO A 634 -3.42 -11.76 2.65
CA PRO A 634 -4.63 -11.70 3.48
C PRO A 634 -4.89 -10.33 4.09
N PHE A 635 -3.97 -9.37 3.95
CA PHE A 635 -4.15 -8.02 4.48
C PHE A 635 -3.51 -6.97 3.58
N TYR A 636 -4.21 -6.66 2.48
CA TYR A 636 -3.77 -5.76 1.42
C TYR A 636 -4.77 -4.62 1.26
N HIS A 637 -4.36 -3.39 1.50
CA HIS A 637 -5.27 -2.25 1.69
C HIS A 637 -6.28 -2.05 0.54
N TRP A 638 -5.93 -2.31 -0.73
CA TRP A 638 -6.86 -2.07 -1.83
C TRP A 638 -8.10 -2.98 -1.85
N GLY A 639 -8.08 -4.10 -1.11
CA GLY A 639 -9.28 -4.91 -0.89
C GLY A 639 -10.41 -4.11 -0.24
N ALA A 640 -10.07 -3.09 0.57
CA ALA A 640 -11.03 -2.18 1.20
C ALA A 640 -11.74 -1.25 0.20
N LEU A 641 -11.30 -1.18 -1.07
CA LEU A 641 -12.06 -0.49 -2.13
C LEU A 641 -13.44 -1.10 -2.35
N LEU A 642 -13.61 -2.39 -2.06
CA LEU A 642 -14.93 -3.04 -2.10
C LEU A 642 -15.90 -2.43 -1.07
N ALA A 643 -15.42 -2.12 0.13
CA ALA A 643 -16.19 -1.39 1.14
C ALA A 643 -16.39 0.09 0.76
N LEU A 644 -15.40 0.71 0.10
CA LEU A 644 -15.49 2.09 -0.37
C LEU A 644 -16.55 2.28 -1.45
N ILE A 645 -16.79 1.29 -2.32
CA ILE A 645 -17.87 1.33 -3.33
C ILE A 645 -19.23 1.50 -2.64
N ASP A 646 -19.51 0.73 -1.58
CA ASP A 646 -20.76 0.84 -0.82
C ASP A 646 -20.86 2.17 -0.08
N TYR A 647 -19.77 2.59 0.57
CA TYR A 647 -19.71 3.88 1.25
C TYR A 647 -20.00 5.04 0.28
N ALA A 648 -19.40 5.04 -0.91
CA ALA A 648 -19.57 6.08 -1.91
C ALA A 648 -21.00 6.10 -2.49
N GLU A 649 -21.58 4.93 -2.80
CA GLU A 649 -22.94 4.86 -3.31
C GLU A 649 -23.98 5.28 -2.25
N THR A 650 -23.67 5.10 -0.97
CA THR A 650 -24.55 5.51 0.12
C THR A 650 -24.46 7.01 0.42
N ASN A 651 -23.25 7.59 0.41
CA ASN A 651 -22.98 8.93 0.94
C ASN A 651 -22.69 9.99 -0.13
N ASP A 652 -22.35 9.60 -1.37
CA ASP A 652 -21.92 10.49 -2.45
C ASP A 652 -22.50 10.03 -3.80
N LYS A 653 -23.83 9.97 -3.91
CA LYS A 653 -24.49 9.59 -5.17
C LYS A 653 -24.32 10.67 -6.25
N PRO A 654 -24.07 10.29 -7.51
CA PRO A 654 -24.00 11.25 -8.60
C PRO A 654 -25.38 11.88 -8.85
N SER A 655 -25.36 13.14 -9.28
CA SER A 655 -26.57 13.88 -9.69
C SER A 655 -26.90 13.60 -11.15
N PRO A 656 -28.19 13.71 -11.56
CA PRO A 656 -28.57 13.55 -12.98
C PRO A 656 -27.83 14.47 -13.95
N GLY A 657 -27.40 15.66 -13.50
CA GLY A 657 -26.57 16.58 -14.31
C GLY A 657 -25.15 16.13 -14.57
N ASP A 658 -24.67 15.09 -13.89
CA ASP A 658 -23.32 14.55 -14.06
C ASP A 658 -23.25 13.48 -15.16
N TYR A 659 -24.41 13.03 -15.65
CA TYR A 659 -24.49 11.96 -16.63
C TYR A 659 -24.14 12.39 -18.06
N VAL A 660 -23.58 11.45 -18.80
CA VAL A 660 -23.41 11.58 -20.27
C VAL A 660 -24.77 11.49 -20.94
N HIS A 661 -25.10 12.48 -21.78
CA HIS A 661 -26.37 12.61 -22.48
C HIS A 661 -26.27 12.28 -23.96
#